data_e905e4ef57549ed40c43b3bcc6233f06
#
_entry.id   e905e4ef57549ed40c43b3bcc6233f06
#
_cell.length_a   1.000
_cell.length_b   1.000
_cell.length_c   1.000
_cell.angle_alpha   90.00
_cell.angle_beta   90.00
_cell.angle_gamma   90.00
#
_symmetry.space_group_name_H-M   'P 1'
#
loop_
_entity.id
_entity.type
_entity.pdbx_description
1 polymer ?
#
loop_
_entity_poly.entity_id
_entity_poly.type
_entity_poly.pdbx_seq_one_letter_code
_entity_poly.pdbx_strand_id
1 'polypeptide(L)'
;MNKLKISILLMLYDAGEKGLTDKQIADRLDINKKGFKKLETALSEMKQHNDIAYKKGMCWIKHPEQFFKAEVTRVTPKSGFIRQLGDMPVEYFVRGRDLMGSIPGDIVLAKQTAEADERFSAEAVVVSVLEANNGLQTGVIVAEGNKLMVLPDKLCNDPLVIAKVSKAAAMHVGDKVVFSIKKRGERHMDHTVNIVDVFGSSDTAKAGADAYMLSNNLHVNFPDDVLYEASKLDIDEPDPDEVLRRLDLRGEPIFTIDGADTKDIDDAVSIAKTDRCYKLGVHIADVSHYVTKGSKLDEEAFYRGTSIYYADQVVPMLPRQLSNGICSLNPQVDRLAFSCLMDVGFDGKLLSYRFEKSVIRSRVKGVYSEVNKIIDGTADDEIKTKYARVIDRIPIMKELADILVKNRVDRGAPEIDTSETKIITDENGVCIDVKPRTTGIAEGIIEEFMLMANKSAAALAMKEKIPFVYRVHEAPTTEKLDQLRETLTALGINPGALGANAPASELARILRENKDSDRAMVINRIVLRTMMKARYSEEPLGHYGLVMPEYAHFTSPIRRYADLSIHRILTDYVYSLDHEKLCRKYAAFSASAALQASNTELSAVRCERECENFYMAEYMKNHVNEEFDGMISGVSAGVVYVVLPNTIEGMVSVATMPMGDYEVQHGVILTGAIDGSVYTVGDKVRVKCVSVNVNGGFIDFEFVGNPGKPAKSEKADS
;
A
#
# COMPACT_ATOMS: atom_id res chain seq x y z
N MET A 1 5.86 19.78 31.96
CA MET A 1 7.04 19.63 32.87
C MET A 1 8.13 20.59 32.41
N ASN A 2 8.94 21.19 33.34
CA ASN A 2 9.96 22.14 32.88
C ASN A 2 11.19 21.38 32.34
N LYS A 3 11.97 22.00 31.41
CA LYS A 3 13.12 21.36 30.73
C LYS A 3 14.11 20.67 31.68
N LEU A 4 14.37 21.27 32.84
CA LEU A 4 15.28 20.69 33.85
C LEU A 4 14.74 19.35 34.37
N LYS A 5 13.46 19.25 34.70
CA LYS A 5 12.84 18.03 35.20
C LYS A 5 12.81 16.91 34.11
N ILE A 6 12.62 17.29 32.86
CA ILE A 6 12.69 16.34 31.71
C ILE A 6 14.11 15.78 31.60
N SER A 7 15.14 16.66 31.63
CA SER A 7 16.54 16.22 31.57
C SER A 7 16.91 15.29 32.74
N ILE A 8 16.41 15.56 33.92
CA ILE A 8 16.60 14.72 35.10
C ILE A 8 15.96 13.35 34.89
N LEU A 9 14.68 13.28 34.41
CA LEU A 9 14.01 12.03 34.17
C LEU A 9 14.70 11.17 33.11
N LEU A 10 15.17 11.79 32.03
CA LEU A 10 15.93 11.07 31.00
C LEU A 10 17.20 10.42 31.58
N MET A 11 17.96 11.17 32.35
CA MET A 11 19.18 10.65 33.00
C MET A 11 18.90 9.54 34.00
N LEU A 12 17.80 9.63 34.74
CA LEU A 12 17.39 8.60 35.69
C LEU A 12 16.85 7.36 34.99
N TYR A 13 16.18 7.56 33.86
CA TYR A 13 15.70 6.43 33.01
C TYR A 13 16.90 5.64 32.46
N ASP A 14 17.90 6.32 31.93
CA ASP A 14 19.12 5.68 31.41
C ASP A 14 19.97 5.03 32.54
N ALA A 15 19.95 5.58 33.75
CA ALA A 15 20.64 5.00 34.90
C ALA A 15 19.96 3.77 35.49
N GLY A 16 18.66 3.59 35.21
CA GLY A 16 17.84 2.46 35.67
C GLY A 16 17.83 2.36 37.19
N GLU A 17 17.85 1.13 37.71
CA GLU A 17 17.81 0.84 39.18
C GLU A 17 19.02 1.34 39.96
N LYS A 18 20.14 1.64 39.27
CA LYS A 18 21.34 2.17 39.94
C LYS A 18 21.14 3.56 40.49
N GLY A 19 20.23 4.33 39.88
CA GLY A 19 19.97 5.72 40.24
C GLY A 19 21.19 6.64 40.09
N LEU A 20 21.03 7.91 40.45
CA LEU A 20 22.09 8.94 40.41
C LEU A 20 22.04 9.77 41.69
N THR A 21 23.22 10.25 42.13
CA THR A 21 23.29 11.27 43.17
C THR A 21 23.03 12.65 42.60
N ASP A 22 22.60 13.61 43.45
CA ASP A 22 22.40 15.01 43.06
C ASP A 22 23.63 15.62 42.43
N LYS A 23 24.82 15.25 42.92
CA LYS A 23 26.10 15.68 42.36
C LYS A 23 26.32 15.12 40.96
N GLN A 24 26.05 13.83 40.75
CA GLN A 24 26.16 13.22 39.42
C GLN A 24 25.16 13.82 38.42
N ILE A 25 23.96 14.17 38.88
CA ILE A 25 22.96 14.85 38.03
C ILE A 25 23.47 16.26 37.70
N ALA A 26 23.96 16.99 38.69
CA ALA A 26 24.50 18.33 38.47
C ALA A 26 25.68 18.33 37.51
N ASP A 27 26.64 17.41 37.70
CA ASP A 27 27.82 17.27 36.86
C ASP A 27 27.42 16.92 35.39
N ARG A 28 26.48 16.02 35.18
CA ARG A 28 26.00 15.66 33.84
C ARG A 28 25.21 16.77 33.14
N LEU A 29 24.57 17.66 33.91
CA LEU A 29 23.80 18.80 33.39
C LEU A 29 24.64 20.08 33.31
N ASP A 30 25.93 20.01 33.62
CA ASP A 30 26.84 21.17 33.71
C ASP A 30 26.28 22.31 34.58
N ILE A 31 25.67 21.92 35.71
CA ILE A 31 25.06 22.86 36.65
C ILE A 31 26.11 23.36 37.62
N ASN A 32 26.43 24.66 37.56
CA ASN A 32 27.35 25.33 38.49
C ASN A 32 26.72 25.53 39.87
N LYS A 33 27.54 25.94 40.85
CA LYS A 33 27.11 26.14 42.23
C LYS A 33 25.89 27.08 42.39
N LYS A 34 25.72 28.09 41.52
CA LYS A 34 24.55 28.99 41.55
C LYS A 34 23.28 28.31 41.02
N GLY A 35 23.41 27.34 40.11
CA GLY A 35 22.30 26.55 39.56
C GLY A 35 21.85 25.41 40.47
N PHE A 36 22.68 24.97 41.41
CA PHE A 36 22.42 23.82 42.28
C PHE A 36 21.14 23.96 43.10
N LYS A 37 20.82 25.14 43.59
CA LYS A 37 19.56 25.42 44.28
C LYS A 37 18.31 25.18 43.42
N LYS A 38 18.40 25.45 42.11
CA LYS A 38 17.32 25.17 41.16
C LYS A 38 17.16 23.67 40.95
N LEU A 39 18.27 22.92 40.94
CA LEU A 39 18.24 21.45 40.85
C LEU A 39 17.58 20.85 42.10
N GLU A 40 17.98 21.27 43.31
CA GLU A 40 17.37 20.79 44.56
C GLU A 40 15.86 21.06 44.61
N THR A 41 15.42 22.24 44.15
CA THR A 41 14.01 22.59 44.06
C THR A 41 13.30 21.65 43.08
N ALA A 42 13.84 21.40 41.88
CA ALA A 42 13.28 20.52 40.90
C ALA A 42 13.17 19.09 41.44
N LEU A 43 14.22 18.56 42.07
CA LEU A 43 14.22 17.22 42.68
C LEU A 43 13.19 17.10 43.83
N SER A 44 13.07 18.15 44.65
CA SER A 44 12.08 18.19 45.72
C SER A 44 10.65 18.16 45.18
N GLU A 45 10.36 18.95 44.16
CA GLU A 45 9.05 18.97 43.49
C GLU A 45 8.74 17.62 42.81
N MET A 46 9.70 17.00 42.09
CA MET A 46 9.53 15.67 41.48
C MET A 46 9.28 14.59 42.52
N LYS A 47 9.89 14.67 43.68
CA LYS A 47 9.63 13.78 44.80
C LYS A 47 8.22 13.98 45.38
N GLN A 48 7.76 15.24 45.54
CA GLN A 48 6.39 15.54 45.96
C GLN A 48 5.34 15.03 44.99
N HIS A 49 5.63 15.13 43.70
CA HIS A 49 4.76 14.60 42.62
C HIS A 49 4.88 13.09 42.41
N ASN A 50 5.66 12.39 43.23
CA ASN A 50 5.82 10.95 43.18
C ASN A 50 6.51 10.41 41.90
N ASP A 51 7.22 11.29 41.17
CA ASP A 51 7.93 10.90 39.93
C ASP A 51 9.25 10.20 40.25
N ILE A 52 9.93 10.59 41.34
CA ILE A 52 11.22 10.02 41.79
C ILE A 52 11.18 9.57 43.26
N ALA A 53 12.01 8.58 43.55
CA ALA A 53 12.28 8.12 44.92
C ALA A 53 13.70 8.43 45.32
N TYR A 54 13.88 8.65 46.63
CA TYR A 54 15.15 9.04 47.26
C TYR A 54 15.51 8.11 48.39
N LYS A 55 16.72 7.54 48.39
CA LYS A 55 17.25 6.75 49.51
C LYS A 55 18.79 6.86 49.56
N LYS A 56 19.34 7.17 50.71
CA LYS A 56 20.81 7.24 50.96
C LYS A 56 21.56 8.15 49.96
N GLY A 57 20.98 9.30 49.58
CA GLY A 57 21.61 10.29 48.68
C GLY A 57 21.54 9.91 47.19
N MET A 58 20.84 8.87 46.85
CA MET A 58 20.58 8.44 45.44
C MET A 58 19.12 8.64 45.10
N CYS A 59 18.83 9.07 43.91
CA CYS A 59 17.49 9.19 43.38
C CYS A 59 17.33 8.31 42.10
N TRP A 60 16.14 7.79 41.89
CA TRP A 60 15.74 7.01 40.73
C TRP A 60 14.25 7.24 40.43
N ILE A 61 13.81 6.86 39.25
CA ILE A 61 12.39 6.90 38.88
C ILE A 61 11.63 5.97 39.82
N LYS A 62 10.53 6.45 40.40
CA LYS A 62 9.79 5.65 41.42
C LYS A 62 9.00 4.47 40.78
N HIS A 63 8.46 4.68 39.59
CA HIS A 63 7.67 3.72 38.81
C HIS A 63 8.26 3.56 37.42
N PRO A 64 9.45 2.93 37.28
CA PRO A 64 10.14 2.80 36.00
C PRO A 64 9.33 1.98 34.98
N GLU A 65 8.48 1.06 35.44
CA GLU A 65 7.59 0.25 34.62
C GLU A 65 6.54 1.03 33.83
N GLN A 66 6.24 2.27 34.26
CA GLN A 66 5.33 3.18 33.54
C GLN A 66 6.01 3.92 32.39
N PHE A 67 7.34 3.90 32.31
CA PHE A 67 8.09 4.63 31.29
C PHE A 67 8.59 3.66 30.23
N PHE A 68 8.41 4.06 28.95
CA PHE A 68 8.80 3.23 27.81
C PHE A 68 9.21 4.10 26.62
N LYS A 69 10.02 3.53 25.74
CA LYS A 69 10.33 4.14 24.44
C LYS A 69 9.23 3.76 23.45
N ALA A 70 8.79 4.72 22.66
CA ALA A 70 7.76 4.53 21.65
C ALA A 70 8.05 5.32 20.38
N GLU A 71 7.53 4.85 19.27
CA GLU A 71 7.46 5.58 18.02
C GLU A 71 6.12 6.29 17.92
N VAL A 72 6.13 7.56 17.52
CA VAL A 72 4.90 8.30 17.19
C VAL A 72 4.39 7.80 15.83
N THR A 73 3.25 7.11 15.83
CA THR A 73 2.71 6.49 14.61
C THR A 73 1.77 7.42 13.85
N ARG A 74 0.99 8.22 14.57
CA ARG A 74 0.00 9.13 13.98
C ARG A 74 -0.24 10.34 14.87
N VAL A 75 -0.43 11.49 14.25
CA VAL A 75 -0.84 12.74 14.89
C VAL A 75 -2.07 13.30 14.19
N THR A 76 -3.00 13.83 14.96
CA THR A 76 -4.14 14.62 14.53
C THR A 76 -4.15 15.94 15.27
N PRO A 77 -4.93 16.94 14.86
CA PRO A 77 -5.00 18.22 15.58
C PRO A 77 -5.37 18.12 17.07
N LYS A 78 -6.06 17.05 17.47
CA LYS A 78 -6.55 16.88 18.86
C LYS A 78 -5.85 15.77 19.63
N SER A 79 -5.16 14.85 18.97
CA SER A 79 -4.61 13.65 19.58
C SER A 79 -3.47 13.04 18.75
N GLY A 80 -2.85 12.00 19.27
CA GLY A 80 -1.92 11.15 18.55
C GLY A 80 -1.89 9.75 19.10
N PHE A 81 -1.15 8.89 18.42
CA PHE A 81 -0.91 7.51 18.82
C PHE A 81 0.59 7.24 18.82
N ILE A 82 1.03 6.52 19.84
CA ILE A 82 2.42 6.09 19.96
C ILE A 82 2.45 4.58 20.14
N ARG A 83 3.41 3.93 19.51
CA ARG A 83 3.61 2.47 19.59
C ARG A 83 4.86 2.18 20.39
N GLN A 84 4.71 1.42 21.46
CA GLN A 84 5.84 0.96 22.28
C GLN A 84 6.84 0.16 21.44
N LEU A 85 8.13 0.39 21.64
CA LEU A 85 9.20 -0.38 21.01
C LEU A 85 9.45 -1.67 21.80
N GLY A 86 9.54 -2.82 21.10
CA GLY A 86 9.80 -4.14 21.70
C GLY A 86 9.08 -5.26 20.96
N ASP A 87 9.19 -6.49 21.49
CA ASP A 87 8.69 -7.70 20.82
C ASP A 87 7.15 -7.80 20.82
N MET A 88 6.49 -7.17 21.79
CA MET A 88 5.02 -7.10 21.86
C MET A 88 4.57 -5.64 21.91
N PRO A 89 4.47 -4.96 20.77
CA PRO A 89 4.17 -3.53 20.73
C PRO A 89 2.72 -3.25 21.13
N VAL A 90 2.54 -2.40 22.14
CA VAL A 90 1.23 -1.85 22.53
C VAL A 90 1.09 -0.45 21.93
N GLU A 91 -0.09 -0.12 21.43
CA GLU A 91 -0.40 1.23 20.95
C GLU A 91 -1.14 2.01 22.03
N TYR A 92 -0.69 3.24 22.28
CA TYR A 92 -1.24 4.15 23.29
C TYR A 92 -1.82 5.38 22.63
N PHE A 93 -2.97 5.82 23.15
CA PHE A 93 -3.55 7.11 22.83
C PHE A 93 -2.85 8.23 23.63
N VAL A 94 -2.58 9.37 22.96
CA VAL A 94 -1.98 10.56 23.55
C VAL A 94 -2.82 11.78 23.19
N ARG A 95 -3.21 12.59 24.18
CA ARG A 95 -3.94 13.85 23.92
C ARG A 95 -3.01 14.85 23.21
N GLY A 96 -3.55 15.66 22.30
CA GLY A 96 -2.74 16.58 21.49
C GLY A 96 -1.82 17.49 22.31
N ARG A 97 -2.27 17.98 23.46
CA ARG A 97 -1.47 18.80 24.39
C ARG A 97 -0.31 18.03 25.05
N ASP A 98 -0.41 16.71 25.13
CA ASP A 98 0.52 15.82 25.82
C ASP A 98 1.51 15.15 24.83
N LEU A 99 1.47 15.53 23.55
CA LEU A 99 2.39 15.07 22.50
C LEU A 99 3.74 15.79 22.52
N MET A 100 3.89 16.89 23.25
CA MET A 100 5.13 17.68 23.34
C MET A 100 5.67 18.12 21.97
N GLY A 101 4.78 18.42 21.01
CA GLY A 101 5.15 18.79 19.64
C GLY A 101 5.85 17.69 18.86
N SER A 102 5.73 16.43 19.27
CA SER A 102 6.26 15.30 18.52
C SER A 102 5.45 15.03 17.25
N ILE A 103 6.11 14.56 16.20
CA ILE A 103 5.51 14.27 14.90
C ILE A 103 5.66 12.77 14.56
N PRO A 104 4.90 12.24 13.60
CA PRO A 104 5.02 10.84 13.18
C PRO A 104 6.47 10.48 12.82
N GLY A 105 6.92 9.31 13.29
CA GLY A 105 8.30 8.82 13.14
C GLY A 105 9.29 9.34 14.18
N ASP A 106 8.88 10.22 15.12
CA ASP A 106 9.72 10.53 16.28
C ASP A 106 9.78 9.34 17.23
N ILE A 107 10.98 9.09 17.79
CA ILE A 107 11.14 8.20 18.93
C ILE A 107 11.06 9.03 20.21
N VAL A 108 10.15 8.65 21.08
CA VAL A 108 9.84 9.41 22.31
C VAL A 108 10.03 8.55 23.56
N LEU A 109 10.35 9.19 24.68
CA LEU A 109 10.10 8.63 25.99
C LEU A 109 8.68 8.99 26.41
N ALA A 110 7.87 7.99 26.69
CA ALA A 110 6.50 8.16 27.13
C ALA A 110 6.28 7.60 28.54
N LYS A 111 5.23 8.09 29.21
CA LYS A 111 4.76 7.58 30.50
C LYS A 111 3.31 7.15 30.34
N GLN A 112 3.00 5.91 30.70
CA GLN A 112 1.63 5.40 30.77
C GLN A 112 0.84 6.11 31.87
N THR A 113 -0.39 6.52 31.54
CA THR A 113 -1.29 7.24 32.46
C THR A 113 -2.57 6.46 32.78
N ALA A 114 -3.00 5.59 31.84
CA ALA A 114 -4.12 4.67 32.05
C ALA A 114 -3.88 3.36 31.32
N GLU A 115 -4.42 2.28 31.87
CA GLU A 115 -4.46 0.97 31.21
C GLU A 115 -5.62 0.94 30.20
N ALA A 116 -5.54 0.04 29.22
CA ALA A 116 -6.66 -0.22 28.32
C ALA A 116 -7.79 -0.89 29.09
N ASP A 117 -9.02 -0.51 28.81
CA ASP A 117 -10.22 -1.21 29.27
C ASP A 117 -11.08 -1.64 28.06
N GLU A 118 -12.26 -2.21 28.31
CA GLU A 118 -13.15 -2.68 27.24
C GLU A 118 -13.63 -1.57 26.29
N ARG A 119 -13.53 -0.29 26.72
CA ARG A 119 -14.05 0.87 25.97
C ARG A 119 -12.95 1.81 25.45
N PHE A 120 -11.79 1.86 26.10
CA PHE A 120 -10.74 2.83 25.82
C PHE A 120 -9.38 2.17 25.67
N SER A 121 -8.61 2.65 24.67
CA SER A 121 -7.20 2.30 24.51
C SER A 121 -6.37 2.77 25.69
N ALA A 122 -5.24 2.12 25.97
CA ALA A 122 -4.29 2.59 26.95
C ALA A 122 -3.87 4.04 26.64
N GLU A 123 -3.75 4.88 27.68
CA GLU A 123 -3.33 6.29 27.54
C GLU A 123 -1.90 6.51 28.01
N ALA A 124 -1.20 7.41 27.32
CA ALA A 124 0.13 7.85 27.71
C ALA A 124 0.32 9.36 27.49
N VAL A 125 1.39 9.88 28.05
CA VAL A 125 1.89 11.24 27.79
C VAL A 125 3.32 11.18 27.29
N VAL A 126 3.68 11.99 26.31
CA VAL A 126 5.05 12.13 25.86
C VAL A 126 5.84 12.96 26.88
N VAL A 127 6.93 12.41 27.36
CA VAL A 127 7.84 13.07 28.30
C VAL A 127 8.89 13.88 27.55
N SER A 128 9.46 13.28 26.50
CA SER A 128 10.47 13.93 25.66
C SER A 128 10.62 13.23 24.32
N VAL A 129 10.99 13.98 23.29
CA VAL A 129 11.46 13.43 22.03
C VAL A 129 12.92 13.01 22.21
N LEU A 130 13.23 11.74 21.98
CA LEU A 130 14.57 11.16 22.06
C LEU A 130 15.31 11.28 20.73
N GLU A 131 14.63 10.85 19.65
CA GLU A 131 15.13 10.94 18.28
C GLU A 131 14.10 11.65 17.44
N ALA A 132 14.50 12.80 16.87
CA ALA A 132 13.61 13.63 16.09
C ALA A 132 13.56 13.15 14.63
N ASN A 133 12.37 12.86 14.11
CA ASN A 133 12.17 12.70 12.69
C ASN A 133 12.25 14.06 11.99
N ASN A 134 13.09 14.17 10.97
CA ASN A 134 13.23 15.36 10.13
C ASN A 134 12.45 15.23 8.81
N GLY A 135 11.47 14.33 8.74
CA GLY A 135 10.62 14.12 7.58
C GLY A 135 9.87 15.39 7.16
N LEU A 136 9.60 15.45 5.86
CA LEU A 136 8.84 16.53 5.27
C LEU A 136 7.35 16.41 5.64
N GLN A 137 6.67 17.55 5.70
CA GLN A 137 5.25 17.66 6.01
C GLN A 137 4.55 18.44 4.91
N THR A 138 3.23 18.25 4.78
CA THR A 138 2.38 18.97 3.82
C THR A 138 1.47 19.98 4.52
N GLY A 139 1.08 21.02 3.78
CA GLY A 139 0.16 22.04 4.28
C GLY A 139 -0.29 22.98 3.18
N VAL A 140 -1.07 23.98 3.56
CA VAL A 140 -1.62 24.99 2.66
C VAL A 140 -1.20 26.39 3.14
N ILE A 141 -0.86 27.26 2.20
CA ILE A 141 -0.54 28.67 2.50
C ILE A 141 -1.82 29.40 2.91
N VAL A 142 -1.79 30.04 4.06
CA VAL A 142 -2.87 30.89 4.57
C VAL A 142 -2.35 32.28 4.90
N ALA A 143 -3.23 33.27 5.00
CA ALA A 143 -2.90 34.62 5.42
C ALA A 143 -3.35 34.86 6.87
N GLU A 144 -2.46 35.41 7.69
CA GLU A 144 -2.78 35.97 9.00
C GLU A 144 -2.33 37.43 9.03
N GLY A 145 -3.27 38.33 8.89
CA GLY A 145 -2.99 39.75 8.61
C GLY A 145 -2.23 39.91 7.27
N ASN A 146 -1.05 40.54 7.33
CA ASN A 146 -0.17 40.74 6.15
C ASN A 146 0.90 39.66 6.01
N LYS A 147 0.86 38.57 6.76
CA LYS A 147 1.87 37.52 6.73
C LYS A 147 1.29 36.23 6.13
N LEU A 148 2.09 35.60 5.26
CA LEU A 148 1.81 34.24 4.82
C LEU A 148 2.31 33.25 5.88
N MET A 149 1.49 32.27 6.19
CA MET A 149 1.76 31.19 7.12
C MET A 149 1.38 29.85 6.49
N VAL A 150 1.75 28.73 7.09
CA VAL A 150 1.37 27.40 6.66
C VAL A 150 0.37 26.81 7.62
N LEU A 151 -0.79 26.41 7.12
CA LEU A 151 -1.72 25.54 7.84
C LEU A 151 -1.34 24.08 7.52
N PRO A 152 -0.83 23.30 8.48
CA PRO A 152 -0.47 21.90 8.25
C PRO A 152 -1.71 21.03 7.97
N ASP A 153 -1.58 20.00 7.13
CA ASP A 153 -2.71 19.10 6.85
C ASP A 153 -3.08 18.20 8.05
N LYS A 154 -2.09 17.81 8.85
CA LYS A 154 -2.27 16.74 9.86
C LYS A 154 -1.77 17.09 11.26
N LEU A 155 -0.92 18.10 11.45
CA LEU A 155 -0.26 18.34 12.76
C LEU A 155 -1.12 19.12 13.74
N CYS A 156 -1.73 20.22 13.29
CA CYS A 156 -2.56 21.11 14.10
C CYS A 156 -3.51 21.92 13.21
N ASN A 157 -4.50 22.57 13.84
CA ASN A 157 -5.42 23.48 13.15
C ASN A 157 -4.96 24.95 13.16
N ASP A 158 -3.76 25.20 13.70
CA ASP A 158 -3.21 26.56 13.83
C ASP A 158 -2.12 26.76 12.78
N PRO A 159 -2.08 27.94 12.12
CA PRO A 159 -1.05 28.25 11.15
C PRO A 159 0.35 28.35 11.77
N LEU A 160 1.36 27.86 11.05
CA LEU A 160 2.76 27.86 11.45
C LEU A 160 3.55 28.99 10.79
N VAL A 161 4.49 29.57 11.53
CA VAL A 161 5.35 30.66 11.05
C VAL A 161 6.39 30.15 10.06
N ILE A 162 6.42 30.75 8.86
CA ILE A 162 7.43 30.50 7.84
C ILE A 162 8.71 31.24 8.19
N ALA A 163 9.83 30.52 8.34
CA ALA A 163 11.14 31.09 8.61
C ALA A 163 11.95 31.31 7.32
N LYS A 164 11.81 30.42 6.31
CA LYS A 164 12.54 30.49 5.05
C LYS A 164 11.74 29.80 3.94
N VAL A 165 11.93 30.29 2.71
CA VAL A 165 11.45 29.65 1.47
C VAL A 165 12.68 29.20 0.69
N SER A 166 12.77 27.88 0.38
CA SER A 166 13.96 27.31 -0.28
C SER A 166 14.03 27.57 -1.77
N LYS A 167 12.89 27.68 -2.44
CA LYS A 167 12.78 28.09 -3.85
C LYS A 167 12.12 29.47 -3.93
N ALA A 168 12.57 30.32 -4.86
CA ALA A 168 12.00 31.65 -5.10
C ALA A 168 10.68 31.58 -5.90
N ALA A 169 9.81 30.62 -5.57
CA ALA A 169 8.49 30.54 -6.15
C ALA A 169 7.58 31.60 -5.54
N ALA A 170 6.78 32.27 -6.36
CA ALA A 170 5.68 33.10 -5.87
C ALA A 170 4.72 32.20 -5.10
N MET A 171 4.41 32.54 -3.86
CA MET A 171 3.43 31.83 -3.04
C MET A 171 2.16 32.65 -2.93
N HIS A 172 1.03 31.98 -3.10
CA HIS A 172 -0.30 32.58 -2.96
C HIS A 172 -1.09 31.87 -1.86
N VAL A 173 -2.03 32.58 -1.27
CA VAL A 173 -2.99 31.95 -0.34
C VAL A 173 -3.75 30.86 -1.08
N GLY A 174 -3.84 29.69 -0.47
CA GLY A 174 -4.44 28.50 -1.06
C GLY A 174 -3.45 27.54 -1.77
N ASP A 175 -2.16 27.91 -1.87
CA ASP A 175 -1.18 27.02 -2.47
C ASP A 175 -0.84 25.84 -1.55
N LYS A 176 -0.77 24.65 -2.15
CA LYS A 176 -0.24 23.42 -1.53
C LYS A 176 1.27 23.50 -1.44
N VAL A 177 1.81 23.18 -0.27
CA VAL A 177 3.25 23.24 -0.01
C VAL A 177 3.75 22.00 0.70
N VAL A 178 5.03 21.72 0.51
CA VAL A 178 5.82 20.82 1.34
C VAL A 178 6.80 21.65 2.16
N PHE A 179 6.89 21.33 3.45
CA PHE A 179 7.75 22.06 4.39
C PHE A 179 8.51 21.11 5.33
N SER A 180 9.62 21.61 5.87
CA SER A 180 10.38 20.99 6.96
C SER A 180 10.26 21.82 8.24
N ILE A 181 10.30 21.16 9.39
CA ILE A 181 10.30 21.87 10.68
C ILE A 181 11.72 22.37 10.95
N LYS A 182 11.89 23.69 10.97
CA LYS A 182 13.17 24.35 11.29
C LYS A 182 13.44 24.38 12.79
N LYS A 183 12.42 24.70 13.57
CA LYS A 183 12.48 24.77 15.03
C LYS A 183 11.25 24.14 15.63
N ARG A 184 11.47 23.14 16.48
CA ARG A 184 10.39 22.48 17.22
C ARG A 184 9.95 23.32 18.41
N GLY A 185 8.64 23.44 18.59
CA GLY A 185 8.00 23.98 19.78
C GLY A 185 7.56 22.86 20.73
N GLU A 186 7.13 23.22 21.93
CA GLU A 186 6.52 22.27 22.87
C GLU A 186 5.10 21.86 22.45
N ARG A 187 4.42 22.67 21.65
CA ARG A 187 3.15 22.35 20.97
C ARG A 187 3.35 22.43 19.47
N HIS A 188 2.52 21.74 18.71
CA HIS A 188 2.61 21.76 17.24
C HIS A 188 2.51 23.18 16.68
N MET A 189 1.61 24.02 17.21
CA MET A 189 1.43 25.42 16.79
C MET A 189 2.65 26.32 17.05
N ASP A 190 3.57 25.91 17.90
CA ASP A 190 4.77 26.68 18.22
C ASP A 190 5.95 26.32 17.28
N HIS A 191 5.75 25.45 16.30
CA HIS A 191 6.77 25.11 15.30
C HIS A 191 7.03 26.30 14.37
N THR A 192 8.29 26.41 13.93
CA THR A 192 8.66 27.27 12.79
C THR A 192 9.14 26.40 11.65
N VAL A 193 8.77 26.73 10.40
CA VAL A 193 8.96 25.88 9.24
C VAL A 193 9.75 26.56 8.13
N ASN A 194 10.38 25.76 7.29
CA ASN A 194 10.94 26.19 6.01
C ASN A 194 10.12 25.56 4.88
N ILE A 195 9.69 26.36 3.92
CA ILE A 195 9.06 25.85 2.70
C ILE A 195 10.14 25.19 1.83
N VAL A 196 9.90 23.96 1.43
CA VAL A 196 10.76 23.16 0.55
C VAL A 196 10.32 23.32 -0.90
N ASP A 197 9.01 23.15 -1.17
CA ASP A 197 8.44 23.32 -2.52
C ASP A 197 6.98 23.79 -2.47
N VAL A 198 6.50 24.33 -3.62
CA VAL A 198 5.14 24.88 -3.82
C VAL A 198 4.54 24.21 -5.05
N PHE A 199 3.32 23.68 -4.94
CA PHE A 199 2.67 22.86 -5.97
C PHE A 199 1.44 23.51 -6.62
N GLY A 200 1.17 24.79 -6.31
CA GLY A 200 -0.02 25.50 -6.79
C GLY A 200 -1.25 25.23 -5.95
N SER A 201 -2.43 25.42 -6.53
CA SER A 201 -3.70 25.37 -5.77
C SER A 201 -3.93 24.02 -5.05
N SER A 202 -4.17 24.11 -3.73
CA SER A 202 -4.55 22.95 -2.91
C SER A 202 -5.92 22.32 -3.25
N ASP A 203 -6.67 23.00 -4.12
CA ASP A 203 -7.97 22.54 -4.65
C ASP A 203 -7.83 21.60 -5.85
N THR A 204 -6.61 21.21 -6.23
CA THR A 204 -6.35 20.26 -7.31
C THR A 204 -5.76 18.96 -6.77
N ALA A 205 -6.24 17.83 -7.29
CA ALA A 205 -5.75 16.50 -6.91
C ALA A 205 -4.26 16.33 -7.23
N LYS A 206 -3.82 16.88 -8.38
CA LYS A 206 -2.42 16.84 -8.80
C LYS A 206 -1.48 17.51 -7.79
N ALA A 207 -1.81 18.68 -7.26
CA ALA A 207 -1.00 19.35 -6.24
C ALA A 207 -0.91 18.52 -4.95
N GLY A 208 -2.01 17.89 -4.54
CA GLY A 208 -2.06 16.95 -3.42
C GLY A 208 -1.14 15.75 -3.64
N ALA A 209 -1.22 15.10 -4.79
CA ALA A 209 -0.43 13.94 -5.16
C ALA A 209 1.08 14.26 -5.22
N ASP A 210 1.46 15.34 -5.91
CA ASP A 210 2.87 15.76 -6.06
C ASP A 210 3.48 16.11 -4.67
N ALA A 211 2.73 16.82 -3.82
CA ALA A 211 3.15 17.14 -2.45
C ALA A 211 3.27 15.88 -1.58
N TYR A 212 2.34 14.93 -1.70
CA TYR A 212 2.39 13.65 -0.97
C TYR A 212 3.63 12.85 -1.35
N MET A 213 3.94 12.74 -2.64
CA MET A 213 5.12 12.00 -3.10
C MET A 213 6.41 12.63 -2.56
N LEU A 214 6.59 13.94 -2.67
CA LEU A 214 7.77 14.61 -2.14
C LEU A 214 7.88 14.43 -0.62
N SER A 215 6.78 14.58 0.14
CA SER A 215 6.79 14.46 1.59
C SER A 215 7.11 13.04 2.09
N ASN A 216 6.88 12.02 1.27
CA ASN A 216 7.19 10.62 1.56
C ASN A 216 8.50 10.14 0.89
N ASN A 217 9.33 11.06 0.40
CA ASN A 217 10.59 10.76 -0.30
C ASN A 217 10.43 9.81 -1.51
N LEU A 218 9.30 9.88 -2.19
CA LEU A 218 9.09 9.15 -3.43
C LEU A 218 9.67 9.96 -4.60
N HIS A 219 10.66 9.40 -5.28
CA HIS A 219 11.33 10.07 -6.39
C HIS A 219 10.44 10.09 -7.63
N VAL A 220 9.86 11.24 -7.97
CA VAL A 220 9.13 11.41 -9.24
C VAL A 220 10.11 11.50 -10.41
N ASN A 221 11.19 12.26 -10.25
CA ASN A 221 12.22 12.44 -11.26
C ASN A 221 13.40 11.51 -11.02
N PHE A 222 14.10 11.13 -12.08
CA PHE A 222 15.33 10.37 -11.99
C PHE A 222 16.54 11.29 -11.79
N PRO A 223 17.57 10.85 -11.04
CA PRO A 223 18.86 11.54 -10.95
C PRO A 223 19.55 11.65 -12.31
N ASP A 224 20.38 12.70 -12.50
CA ASP A 224 21.06 12.97 -13.77
C ASP A 224 22.03 11.85 -14.20
N ASP A 225 22.71 11.19 -13.26
CA ASP A 225 23.59 10.06 -13.52
C ASP A 225 22.83 8.83 -14.01
N VAL A 226 21.63 8.60 -13.49
CA VAL A 226 20.73 7.52 -13.94
C VAL A 226 20.21 7.84 -15.36
N LEU A 227 19.79 9.07 -15.63
CA LEU A 227 19.36 9.50 -16.96
C LEU A 227 20.50 9.43 -17.99
N TYR A 228 21.72 9.77 -17.59
CA TYR A 228 22.91 9.64 -18.44
C TYR A 228 23.21 8.16 -18.78
N GLU A 229 23.06 7.24 -17.81
CA GLU A 229 23.22 5.82 -18.09
C GLU A 229 22.10 5.31 -19.00
N ALA A 230 20.86 5.70 -18.76
CA ALA A 230 19.71 5.35 -19.59
C ALA A 230 19.85 5.84 -21.04
N SER A 231 20.44 7.03 -21.25
CA SER A 231 20.62 7.58 -22.59
C SER A 231 21.55 6.75 -23.49
N LYS A 232 22.44 5.93 -22.89
CA LYS A 232 23.30 5.00 -23.65
C LYS A 232 22.56 3.75 -24.10
N LEU A 233 21.40 3.48 -23.51
CA LEU A 233 20.50 2.38 -23.80
C LEU A 233 19.24 2.84 -24.55
N ASP A 234 19.23 4.08 -25.01
CA ASP A 234 18.18 4.62 -25.89
C ASP A 234 18.45 4.20 -27.33
N ILE A 235 18.24 2.90 -27.58
CA ILE A 235 18.49 2.21 -28.82
C ILE A 235 17.21 1.52 -29.30
N ASP A 236 17.05 1.45 -30.62
CA ASP A 236 15.84 0.87 -31.23
C ASP A 236 15.90 -0.67 -31.28
N GLU A 237 17.10 -1.23 -31.45
CA GLU A 237 17.32 -2.67 -31.64
C GLU A 237 18.38 -3.22 -30.68
N PRO A 238 18.24 -4.48 -30.24
CA PRO A 238 19.25 -5.14 -29.41
C PRO A 238 20.54 -5.41 -30.20
N ASP A 239 21.65 -5.56 -29.45
CA ASP A 239 22.97 -5.91 -30.02
C ASP A 239 22.86 -7.19 -30.87
N PRO A 240 23.30 -7.17 -32.14
CA PRO A 240 23.28 -8.35 -33.02
C PRO A 240 24.05 -9.56 -32.47
N ASP A 241 25.16 -9.35 -31.78
CA ASP A 241 25.94 -10.44 -31.21
C ASP A 241 25.21 -11.13 -30.04
N GLU A 242 24.44 -10.36 -29.28
CA GLU A 242 23.58 -10.90 -28.24
C GLU A 242 22.39 -11.65 -28.82
N VAL A 243 21.79 -11.15 -29.89
CA VAL A 243 20.70 -11.84 -30.62
C VAL A 243 21.13 -13.22 -31.09
N LEU A 244 22.36 -13.36 -31.60
CA LEU A 244 22.90 -14.65 -32.09
C LEU A 244 23.10 -15.69 -30.99
N ARG A 245 23.20 -15.30 -29.73
CA ARG A 245 23.42 -16.21 -28.59
C ARG A 245 22.09 -16.73 -27.99
N ARG A 246 20.97 -16.19 -28.41
CA ARG A 246 19.65 -16.47 -27.84
C ARG A 246 18.83 -17.42 -28.71
N LEU A 247 17.83 -18.02 -28.06
CA LEU A 247 16.83 -18.78 -28.78
C LEU A 247 16.02 -17.84 -29.69
N ASP A 248 16.09 -18.05 -31.00
CA ASP A 248 15.35 -17.25 -31.97
C ASP A 248 13.89 -17.69 -32.06
N LEU A 249 12.98 -16.88 -31.53
CA LEU A 249 11.54 -17.07 -31.56
C LEU A 249 10.83 -16.03 -32.44
N ARG A 250 11.55 -15.27 -33.25
CA ARG A 250 10.98 -14.23 -34.12
C ARG A 250 10.01 -14.76 -35.17
N GLY A 251 10.11 -16.07 -35.52
CA GLY A 251 9.19 -16.73 -36.42
C GLY A 251 7.84 -17.10 -35.81
N GLU A 252 7.76 -17.20 -34.49
CA GLU A 252 6.58 -17.65 -33.77
C GLU A 252 5.45 -16.60 -33.74
N PRO A 253 4.18 -17.04 -33.63
CA PRO A 253 3.01 -16.14 -33.52
C PRO A 253 2.88 -15.57 -32.09
N ILE A 254 3.89 -14.81 -31.68
CA ILE A 254 3.94 -14.15 -30.37
C ILE A 254 3.24 -12.79 -30.46
N PHE A 255 2.46 -12.42 -29.44
CA PHE A 255 1.81 -11.13 -29.35
C PHE A 255 1.55 -10.72 -27.89
N THR A 256 1.34 -9.43 -27.66
CA THR A 256 1.02 -8.87 -26.34
C THR A 256 -0.46 -8.58 -26.23
N ILE A 257 -1.03 -8.53 -25.02
CA ILE A 257 -2.42 -8.11 -24.76
C ILE A 257 -2.41 -7.25 -23.49
N ASP A 258 -2.68 -5.95 -23.63
CA ASP A 258 -2.57 -4.96 -22.58
C ASP A 258 -3.73 -3.94 -22.62
N GLY A 259 -3.69 -2.94 -21.75
CA GLY A 259 -4.50 -1.74 -21.87
C GLY A 259 -4.15 -0.94 -23.11
N ALA A 260 -5.12 -0.21 -23.69
CA ALA A 260 -4.90 0.59 -24.89
C ALA A 260 -3.73 1.58 -24.74
N ASP A 261 -3.61 2.21 -23.57
CA ASP A 261 -2.65 3.28 -23.27
C ASP A 261 -1.32 2.76 -22.69
N THR A 262 -1.20 1.44 -22.43
CA THR A 262 0.01 0.82 -21.89
C THR A 262 1.20 1.01 -22.84
N LYS A 263 2.34 1.48 -22.30
CA LYS A 263 3.60 1.70 -23.04
C LYS A 263 4.74 0.82 -22.56
N ASP A 264 4.69 0.39 -21.31
CA ASP A 264 5.66 -0.45 -20.59
C ASP A 264 5.21 -1.91 -20.60
N ILE A 265 5.29 -2.53 -21.79
CA ILE A 265 4.78 -3.87 -22.04
C ILE A 265 5.78 -4.91 -21.55
N ASP A 266 5.48 -5.56 -20.43
CA ASP A 266 6.32 -6.58 -19.77
C ASP A 266 6.23 -7.94 -20.42
N ASP A 267 5.05 -8.36 -20.91
CA ASP A 267 4.75 -9.73 -21.28
C ASP A 267 4.15 -9.88 -22.68
N ALA A 268 4.52 -10.98 -23.32
CA ALA A 268 3.94 -11.47 -24.56
C ALA A 268 3.69 -12.96 -24.45
N VAL A 269 2.74 -13.46 -25.22
CA VAL A 269 2.32 -14.86 -25.17
C VAL A 269 2.33 -15.52 -26.54
N SER A 270 2.57 -16.83 -26.55
CA SER A 270 2.35 -17.70 -27.71
C SER A 270 1.67 -18.99 -27.27
N ILE A 271 0.81 -19.55 -28.12
CA ILE A 271 0.14 -20.81 -27.84
C ILE A 271 -0.02 -21.64 -29.09
N ALA A 272 0.11 -22.97 -28.94
CA ALA A 272 -0.26 -23.94 -29.95
C ALA A 272 -0.89 -25.17 -29.27
N LYS A 273 -1.91 -25.72 -29.90
CA LYS A 273 -2.53 -26.97 -29.48
C LYS A 273 -2.00 -28.10 -30.39
N THR A 274 -1.41 -29.11 -29.76
CA THR A 274 -0.91 -30.32 -30.45
C THR A 274 -1.82 -31.51 -30.12
N ASP A 275 -1.53 -32.68 -30.67
CA ASP A 275 -2.27 -33.93 -30.35
C ASP A 275 -2.02 -34.42 -28.91
N ARG A 276 -1.05 -33.83 -28.19
CA ARG A 276 -0.65 -34.31 -26.87
C ARG A 276 -0.85 -33.31 -25.76
N CYS A 277 -0.71 -32.02 -26.07
CA CYS A 277 -0.71 -30.96 -25.04
C CYS A 277 -0.88 -29.57 -25.68
N TYR A 278 -1.11 -28.55 -24.84
CA TYR A 278 -0.90 -27.17 -25.23
C TYR A 278 0.59 -26.82 -25.05
N LYS A 279 1.15 -26.16 -26.04
CA LYS A 279 2.47 -25.50 -25.93
C LYS A 279 2.25 -24.04 -25.63
N LEU A 280 2.49 -23.63 -24.40
CA LEU A 280 2.33 -22.27 -23.94
C LEU A 280 3.70 -21.61 -23.78
N GLY A 281 3.91 -20.48 -24.44
CA GLY A 281 5.06 -19.61 -24.22
C GLY A 281 4.63 -18.33 -23.51
N VAL A 282 5.31 -18.00 -22.43
CA VAL A 282 5.23 -16.71 -21.75
C VAL A 282 6.60 -16.05 -21.88
N HIS A 283 6.62 -14.90 -22.57
CA HIS A 283 7.86 -14.22 -22.97
C HIS A 283 7.89 -12.88 -22.27
N ILE A 284 8.83 -12.71 -21.33
CA ILE A 284 8.95 -11.52 -20.48
C ILE A 284 10.12 -10.66 -20.93
N ALA A 285 9.93 -9.35 -20.95
CA ALA A 285 10.98 -8.39 -21.25
C ALA A 285 12.26 -8.68 -20.45
N ASP A 286 13.41 -8.84 -21.13
CA ASP A 286 14.66 -9.15 -20.45
C ASP A 286 15.35 -7.90 -19.92
N VAL A 287 14.72 -7.25 -18.95
CA VAL A 287 15.24 -6.05 -18.28
C VAL A 287 16.60 -6.30 -17.65
N SER A 288 16.84 -7.54 -17.16
CA SER A 288 18.09 -7.92 -16.49
C SER A 288 19.33 -7.85 -17.39
N HIS A 289 19.15 -7.87 -18.69
CA HIS A 289 20.22 -7.68 -19.67
C HIS A 289 20.70 -6.21 -19.68
N TYR A 290 19.79 -5.26 -19.61
CA TYR A 290 20.07 -3.83 -19.69
C TYR A 290 20.38 -3.21 -18.34
N VAL A 291 19.65 -3.60 -17.29
CA VAL A 291 19.83 -3.12 -15.92
C VAL A 291 20.72 -4.08 -15.15
N THR A 292 22.04 -3.89 -15.30
CA THR A 292 23.03 -4.77 -14.68
C THR A 292 23.22 -4.45 -13.20
N LYS A 293 23.46 -5.49 -12.38
CA LYS A 293 23.61 -5.34 -10.93
C LYS A 293 24.76 -4.36 -10.58
N GLY A 294 24.45 -3.36 -9.74
CA GLY A 294 25.40 -2.36 -9.27
C GLY A 294 25.59 -1.15 -10.23
N SER A 295 24.82 -1.08 -11.32
CA SER A 295 24.74 0.11 -12.17
C SER A 295 23.91 1.21 -11.49
N LYS A 296 23.97 2.44 -11.98
CA LYS A 296 23.14 3.54 -11.48
C LYS A 296 21.66 3.29 -11.70
N LEU A 297 21.32 2.66 -12.81
CA LEU A 297 19.96 2.17 -13.09
C LEU A 297 19.48 1.16 -12.06
N ASP A 298 20.36 0.22 -11.65
CA ASP A 298 20.04 -0.78 -10.65
C ASP A 298 19.89 -0.19 -9.24
N GLU A 299 20.78 0.73 -8.86
CA GLU A 299 20.70 1.42 -7.56
C GLU A 299 19.38 2.17 -7.41
N GLU A 300 18.95 2.91 -8.45
CA GLU A 300 17.68 3.65 -8.47
C GLU A 300 16.48 2.71 -8.56
N ALA A 301 16.53 1.65 -9.37
CA ALA A 301 15.47 0.65 -9.45
C ALA A 301 15.28 -0.08 -8.10
N PHE A 302 16.35 -0.41 -7.38
CA PHE A 302 16.30 -0.95 -6.04
C PHE A 302 15.68 0.03 -5.04
N TYR A 303 16.07 1.32 -5.10
CA TYR A 303 15.50 2.36 -4.25
C TYR A 303 14.00 2.50 -4.45
N ARG A 304 13.54 2.59 -5.70
CA ARG A 304 12.11 2.68 -6.07
C ARG A 304 11.35 1.41 -5.77
N GLY A 305 11.95 0.25 -6.03
CA GLY A 305 11.44 -1.10 -5.80
C GLY A 305 10.23 -1.50 -6.64
N THR A 306 9.35 -0.54 -6.97
CA THR A 306 8.20 -0.74 -7.85
C THR A 306 7.77 0.56 -8.51
N SER A 307 7.10 0.48 -9.67
CA SER A 307 6.38 1.63 -10.25
C SER A 307 5.12 1.93 -9.42
N ILE A 308 4.67 3.19 -9.44
CA ILE A 308 3.47 3.69 -8.75
C ILE A 308 2.48 4.14 -9.82
N TYR A 309 1.22 3.66 -9.73
CA TYR A 309 0.16 3.95 -10.68
C TYR A 309 -1.00 4.66 -9.99
N TYR A 310 -1.38 5.86 -10.45
CA TYR A 310 -2.52 6.59 -9.90
C TYR A 310 -3.18 7.42 -11.00
N ALA A 311 -4.51 7.42 -11.01
CA ALA A 311 -5.30 8.03 -12.08
C ALA A 311 -4.79 7.58 -13.47
N ASP A 312 -4.34 8.51 -14.31
CA ASP A 312 -3.71 8.26 -15.61
C ASP A 312 -2.16 8.44 -15.58
N GLN A 313 -1.59 8.54 -14.37
CA GLN A 313 -0.17 8.83 -14.17
C GLN A 313 0.62 7.60 -13.75
N VAL A 314 1.89 7.56 -14.13
CA VAL A 314 2.85 6.54 -13.73
C VAL A 314 4.14 7.20 -13.26
N VAL A 315 4.57 6.87 -12.04
CA VAL A 315 5.93 7.10 -11.57
C VAL A 315 6.71 5.80 -11.79
N PRO A 316 7.48 5.68 -12.86
CA PRO A 316 8.05 4.41 -13.29
C PRO A 316 9.26 4.01 -12.43
N MET A 317 9.49 2.70 -12.25
CA MET A 317 10.69 2.16 -11.61
C MET A 317 11.95 2.42 -12.46
N LEU A 318 11.82 2.41 -13.77
CA LEU A 318 12.91 2.60 -14.72
C LEU A 318 12.67 3.83 -15.63
N PRO A 319 13.71 4.53 -16.09
CA PRO A 319 13.56 5.60 -17.06
C PRO A 319 12.80 5.17 -18.32
N ARG A 320 12.04 6.09 -18.91
CA ARG A 320 11.16 5.78 -20.06
C ARG A 320 11.90 5.26 -21.29
N GLN A 321 13.17 5.59 -21.47
CA GLN A 321 14.05 5.03 -22.52
C GLN A 321 14.12 3.50 -22.42
N LEU A 322 14.07 2.96 -21.19
CA LEU A 322 14.03 1.53 -20.96
C LEU A 322 12.60 1.02 -20.90
N SER A 323 11.77 1.58 -20.00
CA SER A 323 10.44 1.04 -19.71
C SER A 323 9.48 1.10 -20.91
N ASN A 324 9.54 2.13 -21.73
CA ASN A 324 8.69 2.31 -22.93
C ASN A 324 9.45 2.00 -24.24
N GLY A 325 10.80 1.97 -24.17
CA GLY A 325 11.71 1.79 -25.30
C GLY A 325 12.20 0.36 -25.45
N ILE A 326 13.52 0.15 -25.24
CA ILE A 326 14.20 -1.10 -25.57
C ILE A 326 13.72 -2.32 -24.76
N CYS A 327 13.26 -2.12 -23.52
CA CYS A 327 12.70 -3.22 -22.71
C CYS A 327 11.25 -3.54 -23.10
N SER A 328 10.44 -2.57 -23.49
CA SER A 328 9.04 -2.79 -23.83
C SER A 328 8.88 -3.70 -25.04
N LEU A 329 8.03 -4.73 -24.93
CA LEU A 329 7.78 -5.69 -26.00
C LEU A 329 6.90 -5.13 -27.14
N ASN A 330 7.33 -3.97 -27.67
CA ASN A 330 6.66 -3.25 -28.73
C ASN A 330 6.47 -4.13 -29.99
N PRO A 331 5.38 -3.95 -30.76
CA PRO A 331 5.09 -4.78 -31.92
C PRO A 331 6.04 -4.50 -33.09
N GLN A 332 6.30 -5.55 -33.92
CA GLN A 332 7.06 -5.53 -35.16
C GLN A 332 8.55 -5.16 -35.05
N VAL A 333 9.10 -5.12 -33.85
CA VAL A 333 10.54 -4.91 -33.57
C VAL A 333 11.12 -6.08 -32.79
N ASP A 334 12.43 -6.29 -32.94
CA ASP A 334 13.14 -7.33 -32.20
C ASP A 334 13.32 -6.88 -30.75
N ARG A 335 13.02 -7.79 -29.81
CA ARG A 335 13.18 -7.55 -28.38
C ARG A 335 13.80 -8.75 -27.69
N LEU A 336 14.70 -8.48 -26.78
CA LEU A 336 15.25 -9.52 -25.88
C LEU A 336 14.21 -9.89 -24.84
N ALA A 337 13.97 -11.19 -24.73
CA ALA A 337 13.02 -11.72 -23.78
C ALA A 337 13.63 -12.86 -22.93
N PHE A 338 13.03 -13.06 -21.77
CA PHE A 338 13.21 -14.26 -20.97
C PHE A 338 11.94 -15.09 -21.08
N SER A 339 12.04 -16.22 -21.76
CA SER A 339 10.87 -17.04 -22.09
C SER A 339 10.71 -18.22 -21.16
N CYS A 340 9.52 -18.39 -20.61
CA CYS A 340 9.08 -19.62 -19.96
C CYS A 340 8.26 -20.42 -20.99
N LEU A 341 8.82 -21.54 -21.46
CA LEU A 341 8.19 -22.44 -22.44
C LEU A 341 7.64 -23.64 -21.70
N MET A 342 6.35 -23.89 -21.83
CA MET A 342 5.58 -24.87 -21.05
C MET A 342 4.82 -25.83 -21.94
N ASP A 343 4.85 -27.13 -21.61
CA ASP A 343 3.92 -28.12 -22.11
C ASP A 343 2.83 -28.32 -21.04
N VAL A 344 1.56 -28.05 -21.40
CA VAL A 344 0.43 -28.15 -20.50
C VAL A 344 -0.56 -29.20 -21.01
N GLY A 345 -0.88 -30.17 -20.18
CA GLY A 345 -1.84 -31.23 -20.52
C GLY A 345 -3.24 -30.71 -20.76
N PHE A 346 -4.08 -31.47 -21.42
CA PHE A 346 -5.49 -31.13 -21.66
C PHE A 346 -6.33 -31.08 -20.37
N ASP A 347 -5.78 -31.54 -19.26
CA ASP A 347 -6.33 -31.37 -17.90
C ASP A 347 -5.79 -30.10 -17.17
N GLY A 348 -4.98 -29.29 -17.85
CA GLY A 348 -4.37 -28.09 -17.31
C GLY A 348 -3.16 -28.35 -16.38
N LYS A 349 -2.67 -29.60 -16.31
CA LYS A 349 -1.46 -29.88 -15.53
C LYS A 349 -0.20 -29.53 -16.31
N LEU A 350 0.76 -28.89 -15.64
CA LEU A 350 2.08 -28.63 -16.18
C LEU A 350 2.86 -29.94 -16.34
N LEU A 351 3.18 -30.31 -17.59
CA LEU A 351 3.91 -31.54 -17.91
C LEU A 351 5.42 -31.30 -17.90
N SER A 352 5.84 -30.20 -18.52
CA SER A 352 7.24 -29.77 -18.56
C SER A 352 7.34 -28.27 -18.72
N TYR A 353 8.47 -27.71 -18.29
CA TYR A 353 8.78 -26.29 -18.52
C TYR A 353 10.29 -26.08 -18.61
N ARG A 354 10.68 -25.01 -19.28
CA ARG A 354 12.07 -24.55 -19.34
C ARG A 354 12.11 -23.03 -19.47
N PHE A 355 13.19 -22.44 -18.95
CA PHE A 355 13.49 -21.01 -19.06
C PHE A 355 14.62 -20.81 -20.05
N GLU A 356 14.45 -19.90 -20.99
CA GLU A 356 15.40 -19.61 -22.06
C GLU A 356 15.54 -18.11 -22.29
N LYS A 357 16.76 -17.65 -22.46
CA LYS A 357 17.01 -16.32 -23.02
C LYS A 357 16.68 -16.37 -24.50
N SER A 358 15.81 -15.51 -24.96
CA SER A 358 15.27 -15.52 -26.33
C SER A 358 15.29 -14.15 -26.98
N VAL A 359 15.12 -14.14 -28.29
CA VAL A 359 14.74 -12.95 -29.06
C VAL A 359 13.38 -13.19 -29.69
N ILE A 360 12.49 -12.24 -29.52
CA ILE A 360 11.12 -12.29 -30.02
C ILE A 360 10.79 -11.11 -30.92
N ARG A 361 9.72 -11.24 -31.72
CA ARG A 361 9.10 -10.14 -32.46
C ARG A 361 7.59 -10.25 -32.31
N SER A 362 7.01 -9.37 -31.47
CA SER A 362 5.56 -9.34 -31.27
C SER A 362 4.83 -9.02 -32.58
N ARG A 363 3.80 -9.77 -32.92
CA ARG A 363 3.04 -9.60 -34.18
C ARG A 363 2.05 -8.45 -34.11
N VAL A 364 1.49 -8.21 -32.93
CA VAL A 364 0.49 -7.16 -32.70
C VAL A 364 0.56 -6.71 -31.25
N LYS A 365 0.40 -5.42 -31.00
CA LYS A 365 -0.01 -4.90 -29.69
C LYS A 365 -1.50 -5.13 -29.56
N GLY A 366 -1.87 -6.19 -28.85
CA GLY A 366 -3.24 -6.51 -28.53
C GLY A 366 -3.77 -5.56 -27.44
N VAL A 367 -5.08 -5.34 -27.47
CA VAL A 367 -5.82 -4.54 -26.49
C VAL A 367 -6.91 -5.42 -25.88
N TYR A 368 -7.02 -5.45 -24.55
CA TYR A 368 -8.02 -6.29 -23.86
C TYR A 368 -9.43 -6.13 -24.43
N SER A 369 -9.88 -4.89 -24.63
CA SER A 369 -11.23 -4.64 -25.17
C SER A 369 -11.42 -5.14 -26.60
N GLU A 370 -10.37 -5.15 -27.44
CA GLU A 370 -10.42 -5.70 -28.80
C GLU A 370 -10.45 -7.24 -28.76
N VAL A 371 -9.63 -7.85 -27.91
CA VAL A 371 -9.58 -9.32 -27.73
C VAL A 371 -10.90 -9.83 -27.16
N ASN A 372 -11.52 -9.13 -26.22
CA ASN A 372 -12.87 -9.44 -25.74
C ASN A 372 -13.89 -9.41 -26.86
N LYS A 373 -13.87 -8.43 -27.78
CA LYS A 373 -14.74 -8.39 -28.95
C LYS A 373 -14.50 -9.57 -29.90
N ILE A 374 -13.25 -10.04 -30.06
CA ILE A 374 -12.94 -11.24 -30.85
C ILE A 374 -13.56 -12.48 -30.20
N ILE A 375 -13.41 -12.62 -28.88
CA ILE A 375 -13.97 -13.75 -28.11
C ILE A 375 -15.51 -13.79 -28.20
N ASP A 376 -16.15 -12.61 -28.08
CA ASP A 376 -17.61 -12.46 -28.13
C ASP A 376 -18.18 -12.51 -29.57
N GLY A 377 -17.33 -12.55 -30.60
CA GLY A 377 -17.74 -12.57 -32.01
C GLY A 377 -18.25 -11.20 -32.52
N THR A 378 -18.01 -10.11 -31.80
CA THR A 378 -18.47 -8.74 -32.12
C THR A 378 -17.36 -7.86 -32.74
N ALA A 379 -16.19 -8.43 -33.04
CA ALA A 379 -15.09 -7.73 -33.66
C ALA A 379 -15.44 -7.29 -35.09
N ASP A 380 -15.16 -6.03 -35.41
CA ASP A 380 -15.26 -5.49 -36.76
C ASP A 380 -14.12 -5.95 -37.68
N ASP A 381 -14.16 -5.55 -38.93
CA ASP A 381 -13.15 -5.96 -39.93
C ASP A 381 -11.78 -5.31 -39.68
N GLU A 382 -11.71 -4.14 -39.03
CA GLU A 382 -10.47 -3.49 -38.66
C GLU A 382 -9.74 -4.32 -37.59
N ILE A 383 -10.44 -4.71 -36.53
CA ILE A 383 -9.91 -5.58 -35.49
C ILE A 383 -9.48 -6.93 -36.09
N LYS A 384 -10.30 -7.56 -36.90
CA LYS A 384 -9.95 -8.83 -37.55
C LYS A 384 -8.68 -8.72 -38.39
N THR A 385 -8.53 -7.62 -39.13
CA THR A 385 -7.35 -7.36 -39.95
C THR A 385 -6.12 -7.13 -39.11
N LYS A 386 -6.24 -6.37 -38.04
CA LYS A 386 -5.15 -6.12 -37.07
C LYS A 386 -4.62 -7.42 -36.47
N TYR A 387 -5.51 -8.34 -36.11
CA TYR A 387 -5.16 -9.62 -35.48
C TYR A 387 -5.00 -10.80 -36.45
N ALA A 388 -5.06 -10.59 -37.74
CA ALA A 388 -5.09 -11.67 -38.76
C ALA A 388 -3.98 -12.74 -38.59
N ARG A 389 -2.81 -12.37 -38.06
CA ARG A 389 -1.68 -13.29 -37.85
C ARG A 389 -1.77 -14.13 -36.57
N VAL A 390 -2.67 -13.80 -35.66
CA VAL A 390 -2.77 -14.43 -34.33
C VAL A 390 -4.20 -14.73 -33.89
N ILE A 391 -5.20 -14.35 -34.67
CA ILE A 391 -6.62 -14.46 -34.32
C ILE A 391 -7.04 -15.92 -34.06
N ASP A 392 -6.45 -16.87 -34.74
CA ASP A 392 -6.68 -18.31 -34.57
C ASP A 392 -6.12 -18.84 -33.22
N ARG A 393 -5.27 -18.09 -32.55
CA ARG A 393 -4.70 -18.43 -31.23
C ARG A 393 -5.64 -18.07 -30.08
N ILE A 394 -6.45 -17.04 -30.25
CA ILE A 394 -7.33 -16.52 -29.19
C ILE A 394 -8.32 -17.57 -28.67
N PRO A 395 -9.03 -18.37 -29.50
CA PRO A 395 -9.86 -19.44 -28.99
C PRO A 395 -9.13 -20.53 -28.22
N ILE A 396 -7.86 -20.85 -28.62
CA ILE A 396 -7.03 -21.83 -27.92
C ILE A 396 -6.59 -21.27 -26.56
N MET A 397 -6.27 -19.97 -26.49
CA MET A 397 -5.96 -19.30 -25.22
C MET A 397 -7.13 -19.38 -24.25
N LYS A 398 -8.33 -19.06 -24.74
CA LYS A 398 -9.54 -19.13 -23.92
C LYS A 398 -9.81 -20.56 -23.42
N GLU A 399 -9.71 -21.56 -24.31
CA GLU A 399 -9.91 -22.99 -23.95
C GLU A 399 -8.96 -23.38 -22.80
N LEU A 400 -7.67 -23.07 -22.90
CA LEU A 400 -6.71 -23.37 -21.84
C LEU A 400 -7.00 -22.59 -20.56
N ALA A 401 -7.27 -21.30 -20.67
CA ALA A 401 -7.56 -20.46 -19.49
C ALA A 401 -8.80 -20.95 -18.73
N ASP A 402 -9.88 -21.35 -19.42
CA ASP A 402 -11.09 -21.91 -18.80
C ASP A 402 -10.75 -23.16 -17.96
N ILE A 403 -9.84 -24.02 -18.46
CA ILE A 403 -9.37 -25.21 -17.74
C ILE A 403 -8.55 -24.81 -16.50
N LEU A 404 -7.68 -23.81 -16.63
CA LEU A 404 -6.82 -23.35 -15.52
C LEU A 404 -7.65 -22.68 -14.43
N VAL A 405 -8.61 -21.82 -14.77
CA VAL A 405 -9.57 -21.21 -13.83
C VAL A 405 -10.34 -22.30 -13.07
N LYS A 406 -10.89 -23.28 -13.81
CA LYS A 406 -11.59 -24.40 -13.16
C LYS A 406 -10.69 -25.12 -12.17
N ASN A 407 -9.45 -25.43 -12.55
CA ASN A 407 -8.50 -26.10 -11.66
C ASN A 407 -8.15 -25.24 -10.42
N ARG A 408 -8.12 -23.92 -10.56
CA ARG A 408 -7.90 -22.97 -9.46
C ARG A 408 -9.08 -22.97 -8.48
N VAL A 409 -10.30 -22.92 -9.00
CA VAL A 409 -11.54 -23.02 -8.21
C VAL A 409 -11.64 -24.37 -7.51
N ASP A 410 -11.36 -25.47 -8.22
CA ASP A 410 -11.40 -26.83 -7.67
C ASP A 410 -10.37 -27.04 -6.54
N ARG A 411 -9.24 -26.33 -6.56
CA ARG A 411 -8.28 -26.29 -5.43
C ARG A 411 -8.78 -25.50 -4.24
N GLY A 412 -9.88 -24.75 -4.36
CA GLY A 412 -10.45 -23.93 -3.31
C GLY A 412 -9.81 -22.56 -3.15
N ALA A 413 -9.22 -22.00 -4.20
CA ALA A 413 -8.74 -20.62 -4.18
C ALA A 413 -9.94 -19.65 -4.11
N PRO A 414 -9.96 -18.68 -3.17
CA PRO A 414 -11.03 -17.69 -3.09
C PRO A 414 -10.96 -16.72 -4.28
N GLU A 415 -12.10 -16.52 -4.92
CA GLU A 415 -12.27 -15.46 -5.93
C GLU A 415 -12.77 -14.21 -5.20
N ILE A 416 -11.88 -13.28 -4.96
CA ILE A 416 -12.19 -12.01 -4.29
C ILE A 416 -12.38 -10.95 -5.35
N ASP A 417 -13.60 -10.44 -5.46
CA ASP A 417 -13.89 -9.29 -6.31
C ASP A 417 -13.48 -8.00 -5.56
N THR A 418 -12.37 -7.42 -5.96
CA THR A 418 -11.96 -6.09 -5.52
C THR A 418 -12.42 -5.10 -6.57
N SER A 419 -13.50 -4.37 -6.30
CA SER A 419 -13.95 -3.28 -7.17
C SER A 419 -12.87 -2.18 -7.21
N GLU A 420 -11.91 -2.30 -8.13
CA GLU A 420 -10.91 -1.26 -8.38
C GLU A 420 -11.58 -0.04 -9.00
N THR A 421 -11.09 1.13 -8.67
CA THR A 421 -11.57 2.40 -9.22
C THR A 421 -10.80 2.76 -10.48
N LYS A 422 -11.50 3.17 -11.53
CA LYS A 422 -10.90 3.80 -12.70
C LYS A 422 -11.21 5.30 -12.67
N ILE A 423 -10.18 6.10 -12.45
CA ILE A 423 -10.22 7.55 -12.53
C ILE A 423 -9.95 7.97 -13.97
N ILE A 424 -10.76 8.90 -14.48
CA ILE A 424 -10.61 9.46 -15.82
C ILE A 424 -10.34 10.94 -15.69
N THR A 425 -9.24 11.38 -16.28
CA THR A 425 -8.83 12.78 -16.26
C THR A 425 -8.96 13.44 -17.63
N ASP A 426 -9.02 14.77 -17.68
CA ASP A 426 -8.89 15.54 -18.90
C ASP A 426 -7.41 15.75 -19.27
N GLU A 427 -7.14 16.47 -20.36
CA GLU A 427 -5.80 16.80 -20.85
C GLU A 427 -4.97 17.67 -19.87
N ASN A 428 -5.62 18.31 -18.88
CA ASN A 428 -4.97 19.07 -17.82
C ASN A 428 -4.72 18.26 -16.56
N GLY A 429 -5.16 16.97 -16.55
CA GLY A 429 -5.05 16.06 -15.40
C GLY A 429 -6.10 16.31 -14.33
N VAL A 430 -7.22 16.98 -14.64
CA VAL A 430 -8.36 17.20 -13.73
C VAL A 430 -9.31 16.02 -13.84
N CYS A 431 -9.78 15.50 -12.71
CA CYS A 431 -10.70 14.36 -12.67
C CYS A 431 -12.08 14.75 -13.23
N ILE A 432 -12.49 14.07 -14.30
CA ILE A 432 -13.79 14.31 -14.98
C ILE A 432 -14.79 13.15 -14.78
N ASP A 433 -14.33 11.96 -14.44
CA ASP A 433 -15.20 10.82 -14.19
C ASP A 433 -14.53 9.76 -13.31
N VAL A 434 -15.32 9.03 -12.54
CA VAL A 434 -14.90 7.94 -11.66
C VAL A 434 -15.86 6.77 -11.83
N LYS A 435 -15.34 5.60 -12.20
CA LYS A 435 -16.16 4.38 -12.40
C LYS A 435 -15.45 3.12 -11.93
N PRO A 436 -16.21 2.05 -11.64
CA PRO A 436 -15.62 0.74 -11.38
C PRO A 436 -14.81 0.27 -12.59
N ARG A 437 -13.64 -0.29 -12.34
CA ARG A 437 -12.86 -1.01 -13.35
C ARG A 437 -13.49 -2.37 -13.56
N THR A 438 -13.87 -2.67 -14.79
CA THR A 438 -14.38 -3.98 -15.16
C THR A 438 -13.26 -4.80 -15.79
N THR A 439 -13.03 -5.99 -15.29
CA THR A 439 -12.13 -6.99 -15.90
C THR A 439 -12.92 -7.89 -16.84
N GLY A 440 -12.40 -8.12 -18.05
CA GLY A 440 -13.01 -8.99 -19.04
C GLY A 440 -12.36 -10.38 -19.11
N ILE A 441 -12.80 -11.18 -20.09
CA ILE A 441 -12.26 -12.54 -20.29
C ILE A 441 -10.79 -12.50 -20.69
N ALA A 442 -10.39 -11.52 -21.51
CA ALA A 442 -9.01 -11.40 -22.00
C ALA A 442 -8.01 -11.13 -20.87
N GLU A 443 -8.39 -10.30 -19.89
CA GLU A 443 -7.58 -10.05 -18.69
C GLU A 443 -7.38 -11.34 -17.89
N GLY A 444 -8.45 -12.12 -17.68
CA GLY A 444 -8.40 -13.42 -16.99
C GLY A 444 -7.51 -14.44 -17.70
N ILE A 445 -7.51 -14.46 -19.04
CA ILE A 445 -6.62 -15.33 -19.83
C ILE A 445 -5.14 -15.02 -19.53
N ILE A 446 -4.77 -13.75 -19.59
CA ILE A 446 -3.38 -13.32 -19.34
C ILE A 446 -3.01 -13.60 -17.89
N GLU A 447 -3.90 -13.32 -16.93
CA GLU A 447 -3.69 -13.65 -15.52
C GLU A 447 -3.31 -15.11 -15.31
N GLU A 448 -4.09 -16.07 -15.84
CA GLU A 448 -3.83 -17.51 -15.68
C GLU A 448 -2.47 -17.91 -16.31
N PHE A 449 -2.10 -17.33 -17.45
CA PHE A 449 -0.81 -17.63 -18.07
C PHE A 449 0.37 -17.06 -17.28
N MET A 450 0.21 -15.86 -16.72
CA MET A 450 1.21 -15.28 -15.82
C MET A 450 1.33 -16.08 -14.51
N LEU A 451 0.21 -16.57 -13.95
CA LEU A 451 0.21 -17.47 -12.78
C LEU A 451 1.00 -18.75 -13.06
N MET A 452 0.85 -19.35 -14.24
CA MET A 452 1.58 -20.54 -14.65
C MET A 452 3.10 -20.28 -14.73
N ALA A 453 3.53 -19.18 -15.37
CA ALA A 453 4.95 -18.82 -15.49
C ALA A 453 5.55 -18.50 -14.12
N ASN A 454 4.86 -17.73 -13.29
CA ASN A 454 5.25 -17.39 -11.94
C ASN A 454 5.44 -18.62 -11.05
N LYS A 455 4.49 -19.56 -11.10
CA LYS A 455 4.58 -20.85 -10.42
C LYS A 455 5.77 -21.66 -10.91
N SER A 456 5.99 -21.73 -12.24
CA SER A 456 7.12 -22.47 -12.83
C SER A 456 8.46 -21.94 -12.36
N ALA A 457 8.62 -20.62 -12.21
CA ALA A 457 9.84 -19.99 -11.70
C ALA A 457 10.09 -20.37 -10.22
N ALA A 458 9.06 -20.30 -9.38
CA ALA A 458 9.18 -20.71 -7.98
C ALA A 458 9.47 -22.21 -7.83
N ALA A 459 8.79 -23.06 -8.60
CA ALA A 459 9.00 -24.51 -8.59
C ALA A 459 10.43 -24.88 -9.02
N LEU A 460 11.00 -24.19 -10.03
CA LEU A 460 12.39 -24.38 -10.42
C LEU A 460 13.34 -24.06 -9.26
N ALA A 461 13.16 -22.90 -8.64
CA ALA A 461 14.02 -22.46 -7.55
C ALA A 461 13.97 -23.43 -6.35
N MET A 462 12.79 -23.93 -5.99
CA MET A 462 12.63 -24.92 -4.93
C MET A 462 13.27 -26.26 -5.29
N LYS A 463 13.05 -26.76 -6.51
CA LYS A 463 13.63 -28.01 -7.00
C LYS A 463 15.15 -27.96 -6.99
N GLU A 464 15.71 -26.91 -7.49
CA GLU A 464 17.17 -26.72 -7.61
C GLU A 464 17.80 -26.16 -6.33
N LYS A 465 16.99 -25.81 -5.31
CA LYS A 465 17.42 -25.26 -4.01
C LYS A 465 18.33 -24.03 -4.14
N ILE A 466 17.95 -23.11 -5.02
CA ILE A 466 18.67 -21.86 -5.24
C ILE A 466 18.04 -20.72 -4.43
N PRO A 467 18.83 -19.73 -3.95
CA PRO A 467 18.27 -18.52 -3.33
C PRO A 467 17.31 -17.81 -4.27
N PHE A 468 16.18 -17.36 -3.76
CA PHE A 468 15.15 -16.79 -4.60
C PHE A 468 14.36 -15.69 -3.87
N VAL A 469 13.47 -14.99 -4.59
CA VAL A 469 12.52 -14.03 -4.03
C VAL A 469 11.11 -14.56 -4.26
N TYR A 470 10.53 -15.15 -3.22
CA TYR A 470 9.18 -15.71 -3.29
C TYR A 470 8.13 -14.64 -2.99
N ARG A 471 6.93 -14.80 -3.56
CA ARG A 471 5.73 -14.05 -3.18
C ARG A 471 4.92 -14.92 -2.22
N VAL A 472 4.91 -14.56 -0.95
CA VAL A 472 4.29 -15.34 0.10
C VAL A 472 3.02 -14.67 0.61
N HIS A 473 2.04 -15.49 0.98
CA HIS A 473 0.79 -15.05 1.58
C HIS A 473 0.39 -16.05 2.65
N GLU A 474 0.64 -15.70 3.90
CA GLU A 474 0.38 -16.57 5.03
C GLU A 474 -1.12 -16.67 5.33
N ALA A 475 -1.53 -17.75 5.99
CA ALA A 475 -2.92 -17.93 6.41
C ALA A 475 -3.32 -16.84 7.43
N PRO A 476 -4.60 -16.47 7.51
CA PRO A 476 -5.11 -15.59 8.57
C PRO A 476 -4.84 -16.18 9.95
N THR A 477 -4.59 -15.31 10.94
CA THR A 477 -4.44 -15.75 12.33
C THR A 477 -5.76 -16.25 12.90
N THR A 478 -5.69 -17.06 13.97
CA THR A 478 -6.89 -17.58 14.64
C THR A 478 -7.82 -16.44 15.07
N GLU A 479 -7.27 -15.37 15.64
CA GLU A 479 -8.03 -14.20 16.10
C GLU A 479 -8.81 -13.54 14.96
N LYS A 480 -8.19 -13.40 13.79
CA LYS A 480 -8.84 -12.85 12.60
C LYS A 480 -9.96 -13.73 12.07
N LEU A 481 -9.77 -15.06 12.12
CA LEU A 481 -10.80 -16.03 11.72
C LEU A 481 -11.97 -16.04 12.70
N ASP A 482 -11.71 -15.92 14.00
CA ASP A 482 -12.75 -15.80 15.02
C ASP A 482 -13.55 -14.50 14.85
N GLN A 483 -12.88 -13.36 14.62
CA GLN A 483 -13.54 -12.09 14.30
C GLN A 483 -14.39 -12.20 13.03
N LEU A 484 -13.89 -12.86 11.98
CA LEU A 484 -14.65 -13.10 10.76
C LEU A 484 -15.91 -13.92 11.04
N ARG A 485 -15.79 -15.00 11.82
CA ARG A 485 -16.92 -15.86 12.21
C ARG A 485 -18.01 -15.06 12.93
N GLU A 486 -17.62 -14.26 13.93
CA GLU A 486 -18.55 -13.40 14.68
C GLU A 486 -19.22 -12.37 13.76
N THR A 487 -18.44 -11.71 12.92
CA THR A 487 -18.94 -10.72 11.95
C THR A 487 -19.96 -11.32 10.98
N LEU A 488 -19.66 -12.48 10.37
CA LEU A 488 -20.57 -13.17 9.46
C LEU A 488 -21.85 -13.60 10.17
N THR A 489 -21.74 -14.12 11.42
CA THR A 489 -22.89 -14.51 12.25
C THR A 489 -23.77 -13.30 12.54
N ALA A 490 -23.19 -12.16 12.91
CA ALA A 490 -23.92 -10.91 13.15
C ALA A 490 -24.67 -10.40 11.89
N LEU A 491 -24.11 -10.66 10.70
CA LEU A 491 -24.74 -10.36 9.42
C LEU A 491 -25.79 -11.41 8.97
N GLY A 492 -25.98 -12.50 9.74
CA GLY A 492 -26.89 -13.59 9.40
C GLY A 492 -26.35 -14.52 8.31
N ILE A 493 -25.02 -14.54 8.08
CA ILE A 493 -24.35 -15.34 7.07
C ILE A 493 -23.76 -16.58 7.74
N ASN A 494 -23.93 -17.75 7.11
CA ASN A 494 -23.37 -18.99 7.64
C ASN A 494 -21.82 -18.99 7.58
N PRO A 495 -21.11 -18.93 8.70
CA PRO A 495 -19.65 -18.89 8.69
C PRO A 495 -19.00 -20.25 8.36
N GLY A 496 -19.76 -21.35 8.34
CA GLY A 496 -19.23 -22.68 8.08
C GLY A 496 -18.20 -23.15 9.12
N ALA A 497 -17.14 -23.81 8.66
CA ALA A 497 -16.08 -24.37 9.49
C ALA A 497 -14.90 -23.38 9.71
N LEU A 498 -15.19 -22.08 9.87
CA LEU A 498 -14.15 -21.11 10.23
C LEU A 498 -13.66 -21.36 11.66
N GLY A 499 -12.48 -21.91 11.79
CA GLY A 499 -11.77 -22.17 13.03
C GLY A 499 -10.27 -21.97 12.87
N ALA A 500 -9.49 -22.30 13.90
CA ALA A 500 -8.04 -22.27 13.81
C ALA A 500 -7.56 -23.07 12.59
N ASN A 501 -6.73 -22.43 11.75
CA ASN A 501 -6.21 -23.02 10.50
C ASN A 501 -7.27 -23.37 9.43
N ALA A 502 -8.37 -22.62 9.35
CA ALA A 502 -9.35 -22.82 8.30
C ALA A 502 -8.67 -22.75 6.90
N PRO A 503 -8.92 -23.72 6.00
CA PRO A 503 -8.35 -23.70 4.68
C PRO A 503 -8.97 -22.59 3.84
N ALA A 504 -8.24 -22.11 2.82
CA ALA A 504 -8.73 -21.06 1.91
C ALA A 504 -10.07 -21.43 1.24
N SER A 505 -10.34 -22.72 1.06
CA SER A 505 -11.60 -23.23 0.49
C SER A 505 -12.85 -22.85 1.31
N GLU A 506 -12.73 -22.62 2.62
CA GLU A 506 -13.85 -22.13 3.43
C GLU A 506 -14.17 -20.65 3.08
N LEU A 507 -13.14 -19.82 2.90
CA LEU A 507 -13.33 -18.45 2.43
C LEU A 507 -13.91 -18.43 1.00
N ALA A 508 -13.41 -19.30 0.13
CA ALA A 508 -13.94 -19.48 -1.23
C ALA A 508 -15.42 -19.89 -1.22
N ARG A 509 -15.83 -20.80 -0.32
CA ARG A 509 -17.22 -21.21 -0.16
C ARG A 509 -18.11 -20.03 0.26
N ILE A 510 -17.69 -19.26 1.26
CA ILE A 510 -18.45 -18.10 1.75
C ILE A 510 -18.65 -17.08 0.63
N LEU A 511 -17.60 -16.76 -0.13
CA LEU A 511 -17.68 -15.83 -1.25
C LEU A 511 -18.63 -16.33 -2.33
N ARG A 512 -18.52 -17.59 -2.74
CA ARG A 512 -19.35 -18.22 -3.80
C ARG A 512 -20.83 -18.28 -3.39
N GLU A 513 -21.14 -18.69 -2.15
CA GLU A 513 -22.52 -18.78 -1.65
C GLU A 513 -23.21 -17.41 -1.55
N ASN A 514 -22.45 -16.34 -1.48
CA ASN A 514 -22.96 -14.96 -1.35
C ASN A 514 -22.71 -14.08 -2.58
N LYS A 515 -22.24 -14.65 -3.71
CA LYS A 515 -21.84 -13.92 -4.91
C LYS A 515 -22.97 -13.04 -5.48
N ASP A 516 -24.20 -13.56 -5.50
CA ASP A 516 -25.37 -12.90 -6.06
C ASP A 516 -26.21 -12.15 -5.00
N SER A 517 -25.69 -12.02 -3.78
CA SER A 517 -26.39 -11.29 -2.72
C SER A 517 -26.19 -9.78 -2.85
N ASP A 518 -27.18 -8.99 -2.39
CA ASP A 518 -27.05 -7.52 -2.27
C ASP A 518 -25.85 -7.08 -1.42
N ARG A 519 -25.28 -8.00 -0.60
CA ARG A 519 -24.14 -7.78 0.29
C ARG A 519 -22.84 -8.35 -0.25
N ALA A 520 -22.79 -8.84 -1.49
CA ALA A 520 -21.60 -9.48 -2.06
C ALA A 520 -20.34 -8.60 -1.92
N MET A 521 -20.42 -7.32 -2.27
CA MET A 521 -19.32 -6.36 -2.16
C MET A 521 -18.79 -6.26 -0.72
N VAL A 522 -19.69 -6.20 0.26
CA VAL A 522 -19.34 -6.09 1.68
C VAL A 522 -18.68 -7.36 2.19
N ILE A 523 -19.21 -8.53 1.80
CA ILE A 523 -18.66 -9.84 2.19
C ILE A 523 -17.25 -10.00 1.61
N ASN A 524 -17.04 -9.65 0.33
CA ASN A 524 -15.72 -9.61 -0.30
C ASN A 524 -14.75 -8.74 0.52
N ARG A 525 -15.16 -7.53 0.90
CA ARG A 525 -14.34 -6.59 1.68
C ARG A 525 -14.01 -7.12 3.08
N ILE A 526 -14.96 -7.75 3.77
CA ILE A 526 -14.75 -8.36 5.11
C ILE A 526 -13.77 -9.53 5.01
N VAL A 527 -13.96 -10.42 4.05
CA VAL A 527 -13.05 -11.55 3.80
C VAL A 527 -11.66 -11.05 3.45
N LEU A 528 -11.53 -10.06 2.56
CA LEU A 528 -10.24 -9.46 2.19
C LEU A 528 -9.51 -8.85 3.41
N ARG A 529 -10.22 -8.15 4.30
CA ARG A 529 -9.64 -7.58 5.54
C ARG A 529 -9.14 -8.64 6.51
N THR A 530 -9.76 -9.81 6.51
CA THR A 530 -9.36 -10.96 7.35
C THR A 530 -8.05 -11.56 6.86
N MET A 531 -7.79 -11.54 5.54
CA MET A 531 -6.57 -12.11 4.98
C MET A 531 -5.33 -11.36 5.47
N MET A 532 -4.20 -12.07 5.51
CA MET A 532 -2.90 -11.44 5.73
C MET A 532 -2.48 -10.68 4.48
N LYS A 533 -1.55 -9.74 4.65
CA LYS A 533 -0.95 -9.07 3.48
C LYS A 533 0.10 -9.98 2.85
N ALA A 534 0.05 -10.15 1.54
CA ALA A 534 1.12 -10.78 0.81
C ALA A 534 2.39 -9.93 0.88
N ARG A 535 3.56 -10.57 0.89
CA ARG A 535 4.88 -9.94 0.95
C ARG A 535 5.90 -10.73 0.14
N TYR A 536 7.06 -10.16 -0.07
CA TYR A 536 8.19 -10.92 -0.61
C TYR A 536 9.03 -11.53 0.52
N SER A 537 9.61 -12.71 0.26
CA SER A 537 10.44 -13.46 1.22
C SER A 537 11.49 -14.27 0.48
N GLU A 538 12.64 -14.47 1.10
CA GLU A 538 13.64 -15.45 0.66
C GLU A 538 13.24 -16.90 0.98
N GLU A 539 12.26 -17.08 1.87
CA GLU A 539 11.70 -18.38 2.26
C GLU A 539 10.39 -18.69 1.55
N PRO A 540 10.19 -19.92 1.04
CA PRO A 540 8.97 -20.33 0.35
C PRO A 540 7.85 -20.70 1.34
N LEU A 541 7.18 -19.73 1.94
CA LEU A 541 6.13 -19.94 2.95
C LEU A 541 4.75 -20.26 2.34
N GLY A 542 4.67 -20.41 1.02
CA GLY A 542 3.41 -20.66 0.30
C GLY A 542 2.56 -19.43 0.07
N HIS A 543 1.48 -19.60 -0.67
CA HIS A 543 0.53 -18.53 -1.00
C HIS A 543 -0.91 -18.98 -0.73
N TYR A 544 -1.43 -18.65 0.46
CA TYR A 544 -2.74 -19.06 0.94
C TYR A 544 -3.88 -18.69 -0.01
N GLY A 545 -3.92 -17.43 -0.50
CA GLY A 545 -4.99 -16.97 -1.40
C GLY A 545 -5.00 -17.65 -2.77
N LEU A 546 -3.86 -18.17 -3.25
CA LEU A 546 -3.77 -18.92 -4.51
C LEU A 546 -3.82 -20.45 -4.31
N VAL A 547 -3.76 -20.89 -3.06
CA VAL A 547 -3.63 -22.33 -2.68
C VAL A 547 -2.45 -22.97 -3.41
N MET A 548 -1.28 -22.30 -3.33
CA MET A 548 -0.04 -22.76 -3.95
C MET A 548 1.04 -22.91 -2.88
N PRO A 549 1.77 -24.05 -2.85
CA PRO A 549 2.87 -24.25 -1.89
C PRO A 549 4.10 -23.38 -2.22
N GLU A 550 4.28 -23.00 -3.49
CA GLU A 550 5.33 -22.11 -3.96
C GLU A 550 4.78 -21.11 -4.98
N TYR A 551 5.20 -19.85 -4.86
CA TYR A 551 4.84 -18.80 -5.80
C TYR A 551 5.88 -17.68 -5.79
N ALA A 552 6.10 -17.07 -6.95
CA ALA A 552 7.00 -15.93 -7.11
C ALA A 552 6.46 -15.00 -8.20
N HIS A 553 6.97 -13.79 -8.28
CA HIS A 553 6.66 -12.84 -9.33
C HIS A 553 7.82 -12.78 -10.34
N PHE A 554 7.63 -13.32 -11.54
CA PHE A 554 8.61 -13.36 -12.63
C PHE A 554 8.22 -12.46 -13.81
N THR A 555 6.94 -12.11 -13.93
CA THR A 555 6.33 -11.65 -15.18
C THR A 555 6.31 -10.14 -15.38
N SER A 556 6.87 -9.31 -14.47
CA SER A 556 6.82 -7.84 -14.63
C SER A 556 8.11 -7.14 -14.16
N PRO A 557 9.28 -7.39 -14.78
CA PRO A 557 10.56 -6.81 -14.36
C PRO A 557 10.73 -5.34 -14.72
N ILE A 558 9.93 -4.76 -15.62
CA ILE A 558 9.96 -3.32 -15.93
C ILE A 558 9.47 -2.52 -14.73
N ARG A 559 8.49 -3.06 -14.00
CA ARG A 559 7.79 -2.33 -12.93
C ARG A 559 7.96 -2.93 -11.52
N ARG A 560 8.61 -4.09 -11.34
CA ARG A 560 8.85 -4.70 -10.03
C ARG A 560 10.30 -5.17 -9.89
N TYR A 561 11.00 -4.68 -8.87
CA TYR A 561 12.39 -5.08 -8.60
C TYR A 561 12.53 -6.54 -8.17
N ALA A 562 11.50 -7.11 -7.53
CA ALA A 562 11.48 -8.55 -7.20
C ALA A 562 11.62 -9.42 -8.45
N ASP A 563 10.87 -9.12 -9.50
CA ASP A 563 10.91 -9.82 -10.79
C ASP A 563 12.27 -9.64 -11.47
N LEU A 564 12.80 -8.41 -11.50
CA LEU A 564 14.15 -8.13 -12.01
C LEU A 564 15.22 -8.93 -11.26
N SER A 565 15.08 -9.07 -9.94
CA SER A 565 15.98 -9.87 -9.10
C SER A 565 15.93 -11.34 -9.47
N ILE A 566 14.73 -11.89 -9.68
CA ILE A 566 14.52 -13.28 -10.13
C ILE A 566 15.12 -13.50 -11.50
N HIS A 567 14.95 -12.58 -12.44
CA HIS A 567 15.54 -12.67 -13.78
C HIS A 567 17.08 -12.79 -13.73
N ARG A 568 17.74 -12.06 -12.83
CA ARG A 568 19.19 -12.17 -12.63
C ARG A 568 19.61 -13.53 -12.11
N ILE A 569 18.89 -14.06 -11.12
CA ILE A 569 19.18 -15.39 -10.54
C ILE A 569 18.98 -16.47 -11.61
N LEU A 570 17.87 -16.42 -12.33
CA LEU A 570 17.57 -17.38 -13.39
C LEU A 570 18.50 -17.25 -14.60
N THR A 571 18.99 -16.04 -14.92
CA THR A 571 20.00 -15.83 -15.98
C THR A 571 21.28 -16.59 -15.67
N ASP A 572 21.80 -16.43 -14.45
CA ASP A 572 23.02 -17.15 -14.04
C ASP A 572 22.79 -18.67 -13.97
N TYR A 573 21.59 -19.11 -13.60
CA TYR A 573 21.21 -20.52 -13.62
C TYR A 573 21.19 -21.09 -15.07
N VAL A 574 20.54 -20.38 -16.01
CA VAL A 574 20.45 -20.82 -17.43
C VAL A 574 21.81 -20.90 -18.08
N TYR A 575 22.72 -19.97 -17.77
CA TYR A 575 24.09 -19.98 -18.28
C TYR A 575 25.05 -20.93 -17.50
N SER A 576 24.48 -21.84 -16.71
CA SER A 576 25.20 -22.92 -16.01
C SER A 576 26.25 -22.43 -15.01
N LEU A 577 25.95 -21.38 -14.26
CA LEU A 577 26.77 -21.00 -13.12
C LEU A 577 26.80 -22.17 -12.12
N ASP A 578 28.00 -22.51 -11.63
CA ASP A 578 28.16 -23.51 -10.58
C ASP A 578 27.21 -23.23 -9.40
N HIS A 579 26.46 -24.27 -8.96
CA HIS A 579 25.41 -24.14 -7.96
C HIS A 579 25.91 -23.49 -6.66
N GLU A 580 27.08 -23.85 -6.16
CA GLU A 580 27.65 -23.25 -4.95
C GLU A 580 27.99 -21.76 -5.15
N LYS A 581 28.48 -21.39 -6.33
CA LYS A 581 28.76 -19.99 -6.68
C LYS A 581 27.48 -19.20 -6.77
N LEU A 582 26.45 -19.79 -7.38
CA LEU A 582 25.10 -19.16 -7.48
C LEU A 582 24.53 -18.93 -6.08
N CYS A 583 24.55 -19.94 -5.21
CA CYS A 583 24.07 -19.82 -3.83
C CYS A 583 24.85 -18.74 -3.06
N ARG A 584 26.17 -18.73 -3.13
CA ARG A 584 26.99 -17.70 -2.47
C ARG A 584 26.73 -16.30 -3.01
N LYS A 585 26.51 -16.15 -4.32
CA LYS A 585 26.25 -14.86 -4.97
C LYS A 585 24.90 -14.25 -4.55
N TYR A 586 23.89 -15.09 -4.38
CA TYR A 586 22.52 -14.62 -4.26
C TYR A 586 21.87 -14.79 -2.88
N ALA A 587 22.45 -15.51 -1.92
CA ALA A 587 21.85 -15.73 -0.61
C ALA A 587 21.51 -14.40 0.13
N ALA A 588 22.48 -13.52 0.33
CA ALA A 588 22.24 -12.23 0.97
C ALA A 588 21.46 -11.25 0.07
N PHE A 589 21.63 -11.38 -1.26
CA PHE A 589 20.94 -10.52 -2.21
C PHE A 589 19.43 -10.79 -2.23
N SER A 590 18.99 -12.06 -2.23
CA SER A 590 17.56 -12.40 -2.26
C SER A 590 16.84 -11.90 -1.02
N ALA A 591 17.44 -12.04 0.18
CA ALA A 591 16.90 -11.50 1.42
C ALA A 591 16.74 -9.97 1.37
N SER A 592 17.81 -9.25 0.93
CA SER A 592 17.76 -7.79 0.80
C SER A 592 16.73 -7.34 -0.24
N ALA A 593 16.65 -8.01 -1.40
CA ALA A 593 15.70 -7.67 -2.44
C ALA A 593 14.24 -7.93 -2.00
N ALA A 594 13.98 -9.03 -1.28
CA ALA A 594 12.68 -9.35 -0.73
C ALA A 594 12.19 -8.31 0.29
N LEU A 595 13.08 -7.91 1.22
CA LEU A 595 12.78 -6.89 2.22
C LEU A 595 12.48 -5.54 1.56
N GLN A 596 13.34 -5.10 0.64
CA GLN A 596 13.17 -3.82 -0.07
C GLN A 596 11.90 -3.83 -0.90
N ALA A 597 11.64 -4.87 -1.70
CA ALA A 597 10.45 -4.98 -2.52
C ALA A 597 9.16 -4.95 -1.67
N SER A 598 9.16 -5.58 -0.49
CA SER A 598 8.01 -5.54 0.42
C SER A 598 7.75 -4.13 0.97
N ASN A 599 8.82 -3.43 1.38
CA ASN A 599 8.70 -2.08 1.95
C ASN A 599 8.24 -1.07 0.89
N THR A 600 8.82 -1.14 -0.32
CA THR A 600 8.48 -0.22 -1.40
C THR A 600 7.08 -0.48 -1.96
N GLU A 601 6.63 -1.74 -2.05
CA GLU A 601 5.26 -2.08 -2.42
C GLU A 601 4.25 -1.48 -1.43
N LEU A 602 4.50 -1.60 -0.11
CA LEU A 602 3.63 -0.98 0.90
C LEU A 602 3.57 0.54 0.77
N SER A 603 4.69 1.18 0.43
CA SER A 603 4.75 2.63 0.21
C SER A 603 4.03 3.04 -1.07
N ALA A 604 4.18 2.26 -2.16
CA ALA A 604 3.50 2.48 -3.42
C ALA A 604 1.98 2.37 -3.26
N VAL A 605 1.47 1.28 -2.67
CA VAL A 605 0.02 1.08 -2.44
C VAL A 605 -0.58 2.19 -1.57
N ARG A 606 0.16 2.68 -0.57
CA ARG A 606 -0.30 3.83 0.23
C ARG A 606 -0.37 5.11 -0.60
N CYS A 607 0.64 5.34 -1.44
CA CYS A 607 0.69 6.50 -2.33
C CYS A 607 -0.46 6.46 -3.34
N GLU A 608 -0.66 5.34 -4.01
CA GLU A 608 -1.74 5.13 -4.98
C GLU A 608 -3.09 5.45 -4.36
N ARG A 609 -3.37 4.88 -3.18
CA ARG A 609 -4.63 5.10 -2.45
C ARG A 609 -4.83 6.57 -2.03
N GLU A 610 -3.81 7.23 -1.50
CA GLU A 610 -3.93 8.64 -1.10
C GLU A 610 -4.13 9.55 -2.33
N CYS A 611 -3.42 9.27 -3.43
CA CYS A 611 -3.62 9.98 -4.69
C CYS A 611 -5.04 9.77 -5.23
N GLU A 612 -5.54 8.54 -5.26
CA GLU A 612 -6.92 8.24 -5.67
C GLU A 612 -7.95 9.02 -4.84
N ASN A 613 -7.74 9.12 -3.51
CA ASN A 613 -8.61 9.90 -2.64
C ASN A 613 -8.65 11.39 -3.04
N PHE A 614 -7.50 12.00 -3.43
CA PHE A 614 -7.48 13.38 -3.91
C PHE A 614 -8.29 13.54 -5.20
N TYR A 615 -8.13 12.62 -6.16
CA TYR A 615 -8.86 12.66 -7.43
C TYR A 615 -10.36 12.41 -7.26
N MET A 616 -10.75 11.48 -6.38
CA MET A 616 -12.16 11.24 -6.04
C MET A 616 -12.79 12.46 -5.37
N ALA A 617 -12.05 13.11 -4.47
CA ALA A 617 -12.51 14.36 -3.84
C ALA A 617 -12.61 15.51 -4.86
N GLU A 618 -11.64 15.63 -5.81
CA GLU A 618 -11.71 16.63 -6.88
C GLU A 618 -12.95 16.44 -7.75
N TYR A 619 -13.29 15.20 -8.11
CA TYR A 619 -14.53 14.87 -8.82
C TYR A 619 -15.76 15.29 -8.02
N MET A 620 -15.84 14.87 -6.76
CA MET A 620 -17.01 15.13 -5.89
C MET A 620 -17.19 16.60 -5.53
N LYS A 621 -16.16 17.44 -5.67
CA LYS A 621 -16.26 18.88 -5.47
C LYS A 621 -17.35 19.53 -6.36
N ASN A 622 -17.53 19.00 -7.57
CA ASN A 622 -18.57 19.48 -8.49
C ASN A 622 -19.97 18.95 -8.19
N HIS A 623 -20.09 18.01 -7.25
CA HIS A 623 -21.31 17.32 -6.89
C HIS A 623 -21.79 17.65 -5.45
N VAL A 624 -21.29 18.71 -4.86
CA VAL A 624 -21.74 19.19 -3.53
C VAL A 624 -23.20 19.61 -3.60
N ASN A 625 -23.99 19.18 -2.61
CA ASN A 625 -25.44 19.28 -2.49
C ASN A 625 -26.24 18.29 -3.33
N GLU A 626 -25.65 17.42 -4.09
CA GLU A 626 -26.34 16.34 -4.79
C GLU A 626 -26.59 15.12 -3.88
N GLU A 627 -27.63 14.36 -4.19
CA GLU A 627 -28.01 13.15 -3.48
C GLU A 627 -27.63 11.90 -4.26
N PHE A 628 -27.17 10.89 -3.55
CA PHE A 628 -26.69 9.63 -4.12
C PHE A 628 -27.28 8.43 -3.39
N ASP A 629 -27.56 7.37 -4.13
CA ASP A 629 -27.76 6.05 -3.54
C ASP A 629 -26.40 5.44 -3.23
N GLY A 630 -26.26 4.84 -2.05
CA GLY A 630 -25.03 4.23 -1.59
C GLY A 630 -25.27 3.03 -0.69
N MET A 631 -24.20 2.45 -0.19
CA MET A 631 -24.24 1.32 0.74
C MET A 631 -23.28 1.60 1.90
N ILE A 632 -23.69 1.28 3.12
CA ILE A 632 -22.81 1.35 4.29
C ILE A 632 -21.67 0.34 4.10
N SER A 633 -20.45 0.84 4.00
CA SER A 633 -19.23 0.05 3.76
C SER A 633 -18.40 -0.19 5.03
N GLY A 634 -18.68 0.57 6.08
CA GLY A 634 -18.00 0.45 7.37
C GLY A 634 -18.64 1.31 8.44
N VAL A 635 -18.42 0.93 9.70
CA VAL A 635 -18.90 1.69 10.86
C VAL A 635 -17.80 1.82 11.91
N SER A 636 -17.78 2.95 12.60
CA SER A 636 -16.96 3.22 13.78
C SER A 636 -17.75 4.07 14.77
N ALA A 637 -17.25 4.26 15.97
CA ALA A 637 -17.93 5.06 17.00
C ALA A 637 -18.17 6.53 16.61
N GLY A 638 -17.40 7.06 15.64
CA GLY A 638 -17.51 8.46 15.22
C GLY A 638 -17.97 8.67 13.78
N VAL A 639 -17.94 7.63 12.93
CA VAL A 639 -18.14 7.75 11.48
C VAL A 639 -18.81 6.52 10.92
N VAL A 640 -19.77 6.72 9.99
CA VAL A 640 -20.31 5.71 9.10
C VAL A 640 -19.74 5.95 7.70
N TYR A 641 -19.07 4.95 7.13
CA TYR A 641 -18.56 5.02 5.76
C TYR A 641 -19.63 4.56 4.77
N VAL A 642 -19.80 5.31 3.69
CA VAL A 642 -20.76 4.99 2.63
C VAL A 642 -20.03 4.96 1.30
N VAL A 643 -20.17 3.86 0.57
CA VAL A 643 -19.63 3.69 -0.79
C VAL A 643 -20.74 3.88 -1.81
N LEU A 644 -20.47 4.68 -2.84
CA LEU A 644 -21.35 4.92 -3.97
C LEU A 644 -21.16 3.84 -5.06
N PRO A 645 -22.10 3.68 -6.01
CA PRO A 645 -21.97 2.70 -7.12
C PRO A 645 -20.74 2.91 -8.01
N ASN A 646 -20.21 4.14 -8.08
CA ASN A 646 -18.98 4.47 -8.80
C ASN A 646 -17.69 4.25 -7.98
N THR A 647 -17.79 3.54 -6.85
CA THR A 647 -16.70 3.18 -5.91
C THR A 647 -16.20 4.32 -5.00
N ILE A 648 -16.68 5.54 -5.16
CA ILE A 648 -16.32 6.65 -4.28
C ILE A 648 -16.83 6.37 -2.87
N GLU A 649 -15.97 6.47 -1.88
CA GLU A 649 -16.31 6.31 -0.47
C GLU A 649 -16.27 7.66 0.25
N GLY A 650 -17.32 7.98 0.99
CA GLY A 650 -17.38 9.17 1.83
C GLY A 650 -17.81 8.84 3.25
N MET A 651 -17.86 9.86 4.10
CA MET A 651 -18.06 9.72 5.54
C MET A 651 -19.34 10.45 5.99
N VAL A 652 -20.18 9.77 6.78
CA VAL A 652 -21.25 10.40 7.56
C VAL A 652 -20.77 10.50 9.01
N SER A 653 -20.64 11.71 9.53
CA SER A 653 -20.27 11.91 10.94
C SER A 653 -21.43 11.46 11.85
N VAL A 654 -21.13 10.67 12.87
CA VAL A 654 -22.13 10.31 13.89
C VAL A 654 -22.73 11.55 14.57
N ALA A 655 -21.99 12.66 14.64
CA ALA A 655 -22.49 13.93 15.19
C ALA A 655 -23.62 14.58 14.37
N THR A 656 -23.77 14.23 13.08
CA THR A 656 -24.88 14.71 12.21
C THR A 656 -26.07 13.76 12.19
N MET A 657 -25.97 12.60 12.84
CA MET A 657 -27.03 11.61 12.99
C MET A 657 -27.99 12.01 14.14
N PRO A 658 -29.16 11.37 14.28
CA PRO A 658 -30.06 11.63 15.40
C PRO A 658 -29.35 11.58 16.75
N MET A 659 -29.74 12.45 17.70
CA MET A 659 -29.04 12.63 18.97
C MET A 659 -29.02 11.34 19.78
N GLY A 660 -27.81 10.83 20.12
CA GLY A 660 -27.63 9.61 20.92
C GLY A 660 -26.17 9.19 21.01
N ASP A 661 -25.90 8.35 22.00
CA ASP A 661 -24.66 7.59 22.04
C ASP A 661 -24.79 6.38 21.11
N TYR A 662 -23.77 6.13 20.31
CA TYR A 662 -23.73 5.04 19.35
C TYR A 662 -22.67 4.02 19.74
N GLU A 663 -23.04 2.74 19.74
CA GLU A 663 -22.16 1.62 20.08
C GLU A 663 -21.91 0.75 18.85
N VAL A 664 -20.65 0.39 18.63
CA VAL A 664 -20.25 -0.51 17.55
C VAL A 664 -20.23 -1.95 18.06
N GLN A 665 -20.98 -2.83 17.40
CA GLN A 665 -21.04 -4.24 17.69
C GLN A 665 -20.42 -5.06 16.56
N HIS A 666 -19.54 -6.02 16.91
CA HIS A 666 -18.84 -6.91 15.96
C HIS A 666 -18.14 -6.20 14.78
N GLY A 667 -17.87 -4.89 14.91
CA GLY A 667 -17.21 -4.08 13.86
C GLY A 667 -18.07 -3.79 12.62
N VAL A 668 -19.35 -4.19 12.60
CA VAL A 668 -20.24 -4.07 11.42
C VAL A 668 -21.64 -3.55 11.71
N ILE A 669 -22.00 -3.41 12.97
CA ILE A 669 -23.30 -2.88 13.40
C ILE A 669 -23.05 -1.66 14.27
N LEU A 670 -23.74 -0.57 13.99
CA LEU A 670 -23.78 0.63 14.82
C LEU A 670 -25.19 0.77 15.39
N THR A 671 -25.33 0.79 16.71
CA THR A 671 -26.62 0.86 17.40
C THR A 671 -26.72 2.16 18.19
N GLY A 672 -27.80 2.89 17.99
CA GLY A 672 -28.14 4.08 18.79
C GLY A 672 -28.69 3.68 20.15
N ALA A 673 -28.05 4.11 21.23
CA ALA A 673 -28.42 3.73 22.60
C ALA A 673 -29.75 4.34 23.06
N ILE A 674 -30.18 5.47 22.47
CA ILE A 674 -31.39 6.21 22.89
C ILE A 674 -32.62 5.81 22.05
N ASP A 675 -32.45 5.79 20.72
CA ASP A 675 -33.56 5.55 19.78
C ASP A 675 -33.66 4.12 19.27
N GLY A 676 -32.64 3.29 19.62
CA GLY A 676 -32.57 1.91 19.16
C GLY A 676 -32.37 1.76 17.66
N SER A 677 -31.95 2.82 16.96
CA SER A 677 -31.68 2.75 15.54
C SER A 677 -30.45 1.85 15.25
N VAL A 678 -30.54 1.05 14.19
CA VAL A 678 -29.48 0.09 13.83
C VAL A 678 -29.04 0.39 12.39
N TYR A 679 -27.74 0.58 12.23
CA TYR A 679 -27.07 0.77 10.93
C TYR A 679 -26.10 -0.39 10.72
N THR A 680 -26.32 -1.17 9.68
CA THR A 680 -25.52 -2.38 9.43
C THR A 680 -24.70 -2.22 8.15
N VAL A 681 -23.47 -2.65 8.18
CA VAL A 681 -22.63 -2.73 6.98
C VAL A 681 -23.35 -3.58 5.92
N GLY A 682 -23.51 -3.03 4.70
CA GLY A 682 -24.31 -3.62 3.63
C GLY A 682 -25.74 -3.09 3.51
N ASP A 683 -26.20 -2.21 4.41
CA ASP A 683 -27.50 -1.54 4.22
C ASP A 683 -27.42 -0.49 3.11
N LYS A 684 -28.43 -0.51 2.22
CA LYS A 684 -28.62 0.51 1.19
C LYS A 684 -29.13 1.79 1.83
N VAL A 685 -28.51 2.90 1.52
CA VAL A 685 -28.82 4.22 2.10
C VAL A 685 -28.81 5.28 1.01
N ARG A 686 -29.51 6.38 1.27
CA ARG A 686 -29.43 7.59 0.46
C ARG A 686 -28.67 8.66 1.22
N VAL A 687 -27.68 9.27 0.57
CA VAL A 687 -26.82 10.28 1.18
C VAL A 687 -26.75 11.53 0.31
N LYS A 688 -26.50 12.67 0.94
CA LYS A 688 -26.24 13.95 0.30
C LYS A 688 -24.78 14.33 0.52
N CYS A 689 -24.07 14.72 -0.52
CA CYS A 689 -22.72 15.27 -0.41
C CYS A 689 -22.82 16.70 0.18
N VAL A 690 -22.26 16.92 1.37
CA VAL A 690 -22.39 18.22 2.07
C VAL A 690 -21.11 19.02 2.04
N SER A 691 -19.96 18.38 2.05
CA SER A 691 -18.66 19.05 1.91
C SER A 691 -17.62 18.14 1.27
N VAL A 692 -16.62 18.76 0.65
CA VAL A 692 -15.49 18.08 0.04
C VAL A 692 -14.21 18.84 0.34
N ASN A 693 -13.20 18.13 0.79
CA ASN A 693 -11.87 18.65 1.02
C ASN A 693 -10.87 17.95 0.09
N VAL A 694 -10.59 18.53 -1.06
CA VAL A 694 -9.67 17.98 -2.05
C VAL A 694 -8.26 17.83 -1.46
N ASN A 695 -7.81 18.83 -0.70
CA ASN A 695 -6.49 18.83 -0.06
C ASN A 695 -6.28 17.65 0.92
N GLY A 696 -7.34 17.21 1.57
CA GLY A 696 -7.33 16.08 2.51
C GLY A 696 -7.79 14.75 1.90
N GLY A 697 -8.36 14.77 0.69
CA GLY A 697 -8.99 13.59 0.09
C GLY A 697 -10.26 13.14 0.83
N PHE A 698 -11.00 14.07 1.47
CA PHE A 698 -12.18 13.76 2.28
C PHE A 698 -13.46 14.21 1.60
N ILE A 699 -14.49 13.36 1.71
CA ILE A 699 -15.83 13.60 1.19
C ILE A 699 -16.81 13.35 2.34
N ASP A 700 -17.54 14.40 2.74
CA ASP A 700 -18.52 14.32 3.82
C ASP A 700 -19.93 14.17 3.24
N PHE A 701 -20.63 13.20 3.77
CA PHE A 701 -22.03 12.93 3.48
C PHE A 701 -22.92 13.17 4.70
N GLU A 702 -24.20 13.41 4.44
CA GLU A 702 -25.28 13.30 5.42
C GLU A 702 -26.33 12.34 4.91
N PHE A 703 -26.98 11.60 5.82
CA PHE A 703 -28.10 10.74 5.44
C PHE A 703 -29.31 11.58 5.00
N VAL A 704 -29.96 11.18 3.92
CA VAL A 704 -31.24 11.74 3.50
C VAL A 704 -32.33 10.95 4.22
N GLY A 705 -33.00 11.60 5.21
CA GLY A 705 -33.93 10.93 6.10
C GLY A 705 -33.24 10.15 7.22
N ASN A 706 -33.94 9.23 7.85
CA ASN A 706 -33.39 8.34 8.88
C ASN A 706 -33.35 6.89 8.37
N PRO A 707 -32.21 6.39 7.84
CA PRO A 707 -32.10 5.02 7.35
C PRO A 707 -31.97 3.98 8.49
N GLY A 708 -31.82 4.40 9.75
CA GLY A 708 -31.73 3.50 10.89
C GLY A 708 -32.97 2.64 11.04
N LYS A 709 -32.78 1.31 11.05
CA LYS A 709 -33.87 0.36 11.28
C LYS A 709 -34.16 0.30 12.78
N PRO A 710 -35.41 0.13 13.23
CA PRO A 710 -35.69 -0.14 14.63
C PRO A 710 -35.04 -1.46 15.04
N ALA A 711 -34.46 -1.50 16.24
CA ALA A 711 -33.91 -2.76 16.79
C ALA A 711 -35.00 -3.85 16.74
N LYS A 712 -34.65 -5.04 16.19
CA LYS A 712 -35.57 -6.18 16.25
C LYS A 712 -35.84 -6.49 17.72
N SER A 713 -37.09 -6.32 18.19
CA SER A 713 -37.49 -6.82 19.50
C SER A 713 -37.19 -8.33 19.52
N GLU A 714 -36.32 -8.77 20.41
CA GLU A 714 -36.26 -10.18 20.76
C GLU A 714 -37.66 -10.62 21.18
N LYS A 715 -38.34 -11.36 20.32
CA LYS A 715 -39.53 -12.09 20.76
C LYS A 715 -39.03 -13.08 21.79
N ALA A 716 -39.35 -12.82 23.05
CA ALA A 716 -39.28 -13.81 24.08
C ALA A 716 -40.18 -15.00 23.65
N ASP A 717 -39.56 -16.05 23.18
CA ASP A 717 -40.21 -17.36 23.12
C ASP A 717 -40.35 -17.84 24.54
N SER A 718 -41.59 -17.70 25.03
CA SER A 718 -42.10 -18.33 26.25
C SER A 718 -42.38 -19.81 26.02
#